data_db5a40aa0519e89e883228116bf34f3d
#
_entry.id   db5a40aa0519e89e883228116bf34f3d
#
_cell.length_a   1.000
_cell.length_b   1.000
_cell.length_c   1.000
_cell.angle_alpha   90.00
_cell.angle_beta   90.00
_cell.angle_gamma   90.00
#
_symmetry.space_group_name_H-M   'P 1'
#
loop_
_entity.id
_entity.type
_entity.pdbx_description
1 polymer ?
#
loop_
_entity_poly.entity_id
_entity_poly.type
_entity_poly.pdbx_seq_one_letter_code
_entity_poly.pdbx_strand_id
1 'polypeptide(L)'
;MICFLALSMLSAVPMQATADTVINNVNLREVVVTAHKIDDNGGKIVYNAYLEKVRTETSAVDLMRKVPMLSVDINGNVSIRGNSNVKILVNGHSCGILSSSQVLEQISPADIQKVEVMTTPGAKYEAQGTGGVVNIITRKRMYFKSSGYLNTGMGIKGSHLMGNFNYAVDNHWSFQNSFYGLLGYSGTSSDSDFSGRTDGKNTGQLYSLQTGASRRDDKSMLNLNLQYMYQNALYRESLESGGRNKTNNGYHYLSVSADYSWTASEKVKMDAQTRWYYLPTRNKISGWDYPEARTGTHILGQMSQVDWTLKPWQKLEIDAGLSNSYSHFKDAYHSTLIRYIDNFGVYSELKYTATPSLTVNGGLRYEYYHIDTDLKRKRRYNDLFYNFGADYKASPFCTLSLLFSRRTDRPAYSKLLNEGNYQGGSVMLYGNGSVEPSYSYLLEAGTSLYVGDCFFKISPYYRYTEKSISLMMQMDGNVMQQSAVNIDGSYSWGTEIWSTLVMIKGKLNFNGGLDIMHTQLKGQDISNSGWQLRYSMNVTYRIFPTLYVNCYGSWQNRKIYLQGRENSYLYSNLSIQKSWHDDRYRAVLSVDNPFSNGVNVRRDYHIDGKDYHSSIRYRNTGIRVFFIYKFGKHDMEKNLKIKQNILNNY
;
A
#
# COMPACT_ATOMS: atom_id res chain seq x y z
N MET A 1 33.23 9.13 8.12
CA MET A 1 32.91 7.95 8.95
C MET A 1 32.01 6.93 8.22
N ILE A 2 31.89 7.01 6.91
CA ILE A 2 31.09 6.07 6.07
C ILE A 2 31.98 5.12 5.25
N CYS A 3 33.29 5.36 5.17
CA CYS A 3 34.24 4.53 4.40
C CYS A 3 34.87 3.34 5.16
N PHE A 4 34.61 3.15 6.45
CA PHE A 4 35.29 2.10 7.24
C PHE A 4 34.52 0.80 7.43
N LEU A 5 33.25 0.72 6.99
CA LEU A 5 32.42 -0.48 7.14
C LEU A 5 32.38 -1.38 5.88
N ALA A 6 33.05 -0.99 4.80
CA ALA A 6 33.03 -1.74 3.54
C ALA A 6 34.25 -2.69 3.34
N LEU A 7 35.24 -2.67 4.24
CA LEU A 7 36.51 -3.38 4.00
C LEU A 7 36.74 -4.63 4.88
N SER A 8 35.81 -5.04 5.74
CA SER A 8 36.03 -6.20 6.64
C SER A 8 35.33 -7.51 6.20
N MET A 9 34.84 -7.62 4.96
CA MET A 9 34.12 -8.83 4.51
C MET A 9 34.77 -9.56 3.34
N LEU A 10 36.09 -9.51 3.19
CA LEU A 10 36.81 -10.21 2.11
C LEU A 10 37.78 -11.26 2.66
N SER A 11 37.28 -12.21 3.48
CA SER A 11 38.00 -13.45 3.76
C SER A 11 37.02 -14.59 4.03
N ALA A 12 36.54 -15.22 2.97
CA ALA A 12 35.84 -16.49 3.08
C ALA A 12 36.63 -17.58 2.32
N VAL A 13 37.21 -18.48 3.08
CA VAL A 13 37.89 -19.70 2.64
C VAL A 13 36.84 -20.70 2.13
N PRO A 14 37.05 -21.41 1.01
CA PRO A 14 36.12 -22.43 0.54
C PRO A 14 36.36 -23.75 1.28
N MET A 15 35.33 -24.22 1.97
CA MET A 15 35.31 -25.59 2.51
C MET A 15 34.54 -26.50 1.54
N GLN A 16 35.22 -27.49 0.97
CA GLN A 16 34.61 -28.59 0.22
C GLN A 16 33.98 -29.59 1.18
N ALA A 17 32.73 -29.94 0.93
CA ALA A 17 32.10 -31.10 1.57
C ALA A 17 31.47 -31.99 0.49
N THR A 18 31.98 -33.19 0.40
CA THR A 18 31.41 -34.34 -0.34
C THR A 18 30.45 -35.10 0.55
N ALA A 19 29.25 -35.34 0.09
CA ALA A 19 28.41 -36.45 0.54
C ALA A 19 27.34 -36.79 -0.51
N ASP A 20 27.50 -37.91 -1.20
CA ASP A 20 26.47 -38.56 -1.98
C ASP A 20 25.49 -39.27 -1.06
N THR A 21 24.21 -38.95 -1.19
CA THR A 21 23.13 -39.77 -0.61
C THR A 21 22.16 -40.16 -1.72
N VAL A 22 22.07 -41.43 -1.97
CA VAL A 22 21.14 -42.06 -2.91
C VAL A 22 19.72 -41.91 -2.38
N ILE A 23 18.87 -41.20 -3.12
CA ILE A 23 17.45 -41.07 -2.81
C ILE A 23 16.66 -42.03 -3.69
N ASN A 24 15.98 -42.97 -3.05
CA ASN A 24 15.03 -43.89 -3.70
C ASN A 24 13.87 -43.09 -4.33
N ASN A 25 13.67 -43.28 -5.63
CA ASN A 25 12.54 -42.68 -6.37
C ASN A 25 11.22 -43.37 -5.97
N VAL A 26 10.43 -42.69 -5.17
CA VAL A 26 9.00 -43.01 -5.03
C VAL A 26 8.25 -42.23 -6.10
N ASN A 27 7.66 -42.91 -7.06
CA ASN A 27 6.77 -42.34 -8.07
C ASN A 27 5.47 -41.85 -7.40
N LEU A 28 5.45 -40.63 -6.91
CA LEU A 28 4.23 -39.92 -6.52
C LEU A 28 3.53 -39.40 -7.80
N ARG A 29 2.26 -39.72 -7.97
CA ARG A 29 1.43 -39.10 -9.02
C ARG A 29 1.53 -37.58 -8.89
N GLU A 30 2.04 -36.96 -9.94
CA GLU A 30 2.22 -35.49 -10.00
C GLU A 30 0.84 -34.84 -9.99
N VAL A 31 0.43 -34.32 -8.84
CA VAL A 31 -0.72 -33.39 -8.74
C VAL A 31 -0.19 -32.04 -9.20
N VAL A 32 -0.37 -31.73 -10.48
CA VAL A 32 -0.05 -30.41 -11.04
C VAL A 32 -1.10 -29.43 -10.52
N VAL A 33 -0.80 -28.77 -9.41
CA VAL A 33 -1.57 -27.59 -8.96
C VAL A 33 -1.10 -26.43 -9.83
N THR A 34 -1.86 -26.10 -10.86
CA THR A 34 -1.65 -24.90 -11.68
C THR A 34 -2.03 -23.69 -10.85
N ALA A 35 -1.03 -23.04 -10.24
CA ALA A 35 -1.25 -21.75 -9.59
C ALA A 35 -1.58 -20.69 -10.65
N HIS A 36 -2.74 -20.08 -10.57
CA HIS A 36 -3.12 -18.96 -11.43
C HIS A 36 -2.38 -17.68 -11.04
N LYS A 37 -2.14 -16.81 -12.00
CA LYS A 37 -1.55 -15.49 -11.75
C LYS A 37 -2.43 -14.64 -10.81
N ILE A 38 -3.75 -14.82 -10.93
CA ILE A 38 -4.74 -14.18 -10.09
C ILE A 38 -5.67 -15.26 -9.55
N ASP A 39 -5.84 -15.28 -8.23
CA ASP A 39 -6.79 -16.14 -7.55
C ASP A 39 -7.80 -15.26 -6.80
N ASP A 40 -9.09 -15.59 -6.88
CA ASP A 40 -10.15 -14.99 -6.08
C ASP A 40 -10.60 -16.00 -5.01
N ASN A 41 -10.30 -15.69 -3.77
CA ASN A 41 -10.57 -16.53 -2.61
C ASN A 41 -11.49 -15.79 -1.62
N GLY A 42 -12.77 -15.68 -1.97
CA GLY A 42 -13.77 -15.18 -1.02
C GLY A 42 -13.58 -13.71 -0.63
N GLY A 43 -13.64 -12.79 -1.61
CA GLY A 43 -13.44 -11.35 -1.36
C GLY A 43 -11.98 -10.95 -1.17
N LYS A 44 -11.05 -11.91 -1.31
CA LYS A 44 -9.63 -11.69 -1.31
C LYS A 44 -9.06 -12.02 -2.69
N ILE A 45 -8.68 -11.01 -3.46
CA ILE A 45 -7.93 -11.16 -4.70
C ILE A 45 -6.46 -11.33 -4.37
N VAL A 46 -5.86 -12.43 -4.83
CA VAL A 46 -4.44 -12.71 -4.68
C VAL A 46 -3.75 -12.55 -6.03
N TYR A 47 -2.92 -11.54 -6.15
CA TYR A 47 -2.04 -11.36 -7.30
C TYR A 47 -0.69 -12.00 -7.03
N ASN A 48 -0.41 -13.12 -7.70
CA ASN A 48 0.81 -13.91 -7.54
C ASN A 48 1.95 -13.30 -8.36
N ALA A 49 2.62 -12.27 -7.81
CA ALA A 49 3.69 -11.55 -8.48
C ALA A 49 4.88 -12.45 -8.86
N TYR A 50 5.10 -13.55 -8.12
CA TYR A 50 6.18 -14.49 -8.42
C TYR A 50 5.96 -15.30 -9.70
N LEU A 51 4.71 -15.47 -10.16
CA LEU A 51 4.36 -16.14 -11.41
C LEU A 51 4.52 -15.22 -12.62
N GLU A 52 4.77 -13.93 -12.42
CA GLU A 52 5.00 -13.02 -13.52
C GLU A 52 6.35 -13.32 -14.18
N LYS A 53 6.30 -13.92 -15.38
CA LYS A 53 7.48 -14.25 -16.18
C LYS A 53 8.26 -13.00 -16.58
N VAL A 54 7.58 -11.88 -16.64
CA VAL A 54 8.13 -10.59 -17.10
C VAL A 54 7.94 -9.56 -16.02
N ARG A 55 9.01 -9.22 -15.33
CA ARG A 55 9.00 -8.16 -14.33
C ARG A 55 9.54 -6.89 -14.94
N THR A 56 8.64 -5.99 -15.31
CA THR A 56 8.98 -4.67 -15.86
C THR A 56 8.96 -3.58 -14.78
N GLU A 57 8.61 -3.94 -13.54
CA GLU A 57 8.50 -3.00 -12.43
C GLU A 57 9.90 -2.56 -11.96
N THR A 58 10.00 -1.27 -11.74
CA THR A 58 11.18 -0.63 -11.17
C THR A 58 10.98 -0.27 -9.69
N SER A 59 9.72 -0.22 -9.24
CA SER A 59 9.32 0.08 -7.85
C SER A 59 8.13 -0.78 -7.44
N ALA A 60 7.85 -0.90 -6.12
CA ALA A 60 6.64 -1.55 -5.65
C ALA A 60 5.38 -0.78 -6.08
N VAL A 61 5.46 0.54 -6.23
CA VAL A 61 4.37 1.37 -6.77
C VAL A 61 4.01 0.93 -8.20
N ASP A 62 5.02 0.66 -9.05
CA ASP A 62 4.79 0.16 -10.41
C ASP A 62 4.14 -1.24 -10.40
N LEU A 63 4.49 -2.08 -9.42
CA LEU A 63 3.84 -3.37 -9.24
C LEU A 63 2.38 -3.21 -8.85
N MET A 64 2.04 -2.29 -7.93
CA MET A 64 0.65 -2.03 -7.52
C MET A 64 -0.23 -1.62 -8.71
N ARG A 65 0.32 -0.96 -9.72
CA ARG A 65 -0.40 -0.60 -10.96
C ARG A 65 -0.85 -1.80 -11.80
N LYS A 66 -0.28 -2.98 -11.56
CA LYS A 66 -0.64 -4.24 -12.23
C LYS A 66 -1.61 -5.10 -11.43
N VAL A 67 -1.77 -4.78 -10.14
CA VAL A 67 -2.61 -5.56 -9.22
C VAL A 67 -4.08 -5.25 -9.48
N PRO A 68 -4.94 -6.27 -9.63
CA PRO A 68 -6.38 -6.07 -9.80
C PRO A 68 -6.99 -5.23 -8.70
N MET A 69 -8.02 -4.44 -9.04
CA MET A 69 -8.80 -3.60 -8.13
C MET A 69 -8.03 -2.43 -7.50
N LEU A 70 -6.74 -2.26 -7.81
CA LEU A 70 -5.96 -1.13 -7.33
C LEU A 70 -5.86 -0.03 -8.39
N SER A 71 -5.98 1.20 -7.95
CA SER A 71 -5.55 2.37 -8.71
C SER A 71 -4.48 3.12 -7.94
N VAL A 72 -3.51 3.66 -8.65
CA VAL A 72 -2.37 4.38 -8.08
C VAL A 72 -2.34 5.78 -8.65
N ASP A 73 -2.43 6.77 -7.79
CA ASP A 73 -2.42 8.17 -8.18
C ASP A 73 -1.01 8.65 -8.60
N ILE A 74 -0.93 9.92 -9.01
CA ILE A 74 0.33 10.58 -9.44
C ILE A 74 1.38 10.68 -8.32
N ASN A 75 0.96 10.60 -7.06
CA ASN A 75 1.82 10.66 -5.87
C ASN A 75 2.20 9.27 -5.34
N GLY A 76 1.77 8.19 -6.01
CA GLY A 76 2.03 6.82 -5.58
C GLY A 76 1.07 6.29 -4.51
N ASN A 77 0.01 7.01 -4.17
CA ASN A 77 -0.98 6.53 -3.21
C ASN A 77 -1.91 5.51 -3.86
N VAL A 78 -2.16 4.43 -3.12
CA VAL A 78 -3.05 3.35 -3.57
C VAL A 78 -4.48 3.62 -3.12
N SER A 79 -5.43 3.34 -3.99
CA SER A 79 -6.86 3.38 -3.70
C SER A 79 -7.59 2.15 -4.26
N ILE A 80 -8.69 1.78 -3.60
CA ILE A 80 -9.62 0.76 -4.05
C ILE A 80 -10.95 1.47 -4.32
N ARG A 81 -11.46 1.34 -5.55
CA ARG A 81 -12.71 2.03 -5.97
C ARG A 81 -12.68 3.52 -5.60
N GLY A 82 -11.52 4.17 -5.80
CA GLY A 82 -11.26 5.58 -5.48
C GLY A 82 -11.29 5.97 -4.01
N ASN A 83 -11.50 5.05 -3.13
CA ASN A 83 -11.29 5.28 -1.70
C ASN A 83 -9.80 5.09 -1.38
N SER A 84 -9.12 6.17 -1.02
CA SER A 84 -7.69 6.16 -0.63
C SER A 84 -7.46 5.78 0.83
N ASN A 85 -8.53 5.61 1.63
CA ASN A 85 -8.41 5.10 2.99
C ASN A 85 -8.22 3.58 3.00
N VAL A 86 -7.12 3.15 2.37
CA VAL A 86 -6.69 1.75 2.27
C VAL A 86 -5.56 1.51 3.25
N LYS A 87 -5.69 0.45 4.04
CA LYS A 87 -4.62 0.01 4.95
C LYS A 87 -3.60 -0.84 4.17
N ILE A 88 -2.35 -0.40 4.12
CA ILE A 88 -1.26 -1.20 3.56
C ILE A 88 -0.61 -2.01 4.67
N LEU A 89 -0.50 -3.31 4.45
CA LEU A 89 0.19 -4.24 5.33
C LEU A 89 1.37 -4.88 4.60
N VAL A 90 2.41 -5.20 5.36
CA VAL A 90 3.55 -5.99 4.87
C VAL A 90 3.64 -7.26 5.70
N ASN A 91 3.46 -8.42 5.07
CA ASN A 91 3.36 -9.73 5.74
C ASN A 91 2.27 -9.81 6.83
N GLY A 92 1.15 -9.11 6.63
CA GLY A 92 0.06 -9.01 7.61
C GLY A 92 0.23 -7.89 8.64
N HIS A 93 1.35 -7.17 8.63
CA HIS A 93 1.69 -6.18 9.66
C HIS A 93 1.45 -4.75 9.18
N SER A 94 0.85 -3.94 10.02
CA SER A 94 0.76 -2.50 9.79
C SER A 94 2.15 -1.85 9.89
N CYS A 95 2.42 -0.90 9.01
CA CYS A 95 3.64 -0.08 9.06
C CYS A 95 3.47 1.18 9.94
N GLY A 96 2.56 1.13 10.89
CA GLY A 96 2.28 2.25 11.79
C GLY A 96 1.53 3.39 11.08
N ILE A 97 2.03 4.60 11.27
CA ILE A 97 1.42 5.84 10.74
C ILE A 97 1.97 6.25 9.36
N LEU A 98 2.82 5.44 8.74
CA LEU A 98 3.37 5.73 7.41
C LEU A 98 2.26 5.68 6.35
N SER A 99 2.33 6.59 5.38
CA SER A 99 1.42 6.60 4.22
C SER A 99 1.66 5.40 3.29
N SER A 100 0.68 5.08 2.45
CA SER A 100 0.80 3.98 1.50
C SER A 100 1.99 4.14 0.55
N SER A 101 2.24 5.33 0.04
CA SER A 101 3.38 5.61 -0.82
C SER A 101 4.72 5.41 -0.10
N GLN A 102 4.84 5.90 1.16
CA GLN A 102 6.04 5.74 1.96
C GLN A 102 6.37 4.26 2.26
N VAL A 103 5.35 3.43 2.51
CA VAL A 103 5.54 1.99 2.70
C VAL A 103 6.00 1.32 1.40
N LEU A 104 5.40 1.67 0.27
CA LEU A 104 5.72 1.08 -1.03
C LEU A 104 7.12 1.47 -1.54
N GLU A 105 7.56 2.70 -1.27
CA GLU A 105 8.89 3.15 -1.66
C GLU A 105 10.03 2.32 -1.04
N GLN A 106 9.78 1.70 0.12
CA GLN A 106 10.77 0.91 0.87
C GLN A 106 10.87 -0.55 0.42
N ILE A 107 9.91 -1.02 -0.38
CA ILE A 107 9.82 -2.44 -0.77
C ILE A 107 10.31 -2.61 -2.20
N SER A 108 11.28 -3.50 -2.38
CA SER A 108 11.66 -3.89 -3.73
C SER A 108 10.58 -4.74 -4.39
N PRO A 109 10.19 -4.45 -5.64
CA PRO A 109 9.28 -5.32 -6.37
C PRO A 109 9.81 -6.75 -6.48
N ALA A 110 11.13 -6.95 -6.52
CA ALA A 110 11.75 -8.27 -6.58
C ALA A 110 11.50 -9.12 -5.32
N ASP A 111 11.27 -8.47 -4.18
CA ASP A 111 11.01 -9.16 -2.91
C ASP A 111 9.53 -9.50 -2.71
N ILE A 112 8.64 -8.93 -3.50
CA ILE A 112 7.21 -9.21 -3.41
C ILE A 112 6.92 -10.58 -4.01
N GLN A 113 6.34 -11.47 -3.20
CA GLN A 113 5.85 -12.77 -3.64
C GLN A 113 4.44 -12.66 -4.21
N LYS A 114 3.53 -12.05 -3.45
CA LYS A 114 2.13 -11.83 -3.83
C LYS A 114 1.58 -10.58 -3.17
N VAL A 115 0.50 -10.06 -3.73
CA VAL A 115 -0.28 -8.97 -3.16
C VAL A 115 -1.71 -9.46 -2.98
N GLU A 116 -2.22 -9.31 -1.77
CA GLU A 116 -3.60 -9.65 -1.42
C GLU A 116 -4.41 -8.37 -1.31
N VAL A 117 -5.48 -8.26 -2.09
CA VAL A 117 -6.41 -7.12 -2.07
C VAL A 117 -7.72 -7.57 -1.48
N MET A 118 -8.16 -6.94 -0.42
CA MET A 118 -9.39 -7.28 0.32
C MET A 118 -10.28 -6.04 0.42
N THR A 119 -11.45 -6.07 -0.21
CA THR A 119 -12.47 -5.04 -0.08
C THR A 119 -13.26 -5.19 1.24
N THR A 120 -13.42 -6.44 1.68
CA THR A 120 -14.05 -6.85 2.94
C THR A 120 -13.06 -7.68 3.76
N PRO A 121 -12.03 -7.05 4.38
CA PRO A 121 -11.03 -7.77 5.15
C PRO A 121 -11.65 -8.49 6.34
N GLY A 122 -11.11 -9.67 6.67
CA GLY A 122 -11.53 -10.48 7.80
C GLY A 122 -11.31 -9.81 9.17
N ALA A 123 -11.92 -10.36 10.21
CA ALA A 123 -11.90 -9.81 11.58
C ALA A 123 -10.48 -9.74 12.19
N LYS A 124 -9.53 -10.53 11.70
CA LYS A 124 -8.13 -10.47 12.16
C LYS A 124 -7.44 -9.15 11.82
N TYR A 125 -7.92 -8.44 10.81
CA TYR A 125 -7.37 -7.14 10.43
C TYR A 125 -8.02 -6.02 11.21
N GLU A 126 -7.24 -5.06 11.67
CA GLU A 126 -7.74 -3.85 12.34
C GLU A 126 -8.89 -3.22 11.53
N ALA A 127 -9.93 -2.76 12.22
CA ALA A 127 -11.14 -2.24 11.56
C ALA A 127 -10.91 -0.92 10.80
N GLN A 128 -9.79 -0.25 11.02
CA GLN A 128 -9.36 0.94 10.28
C GLN A 128 -9.16 0.64 8.79
N GLY A 129 -9.64 1.54 7.91
CA GLY A 129 -9.50 1.45 6.46
C GLY A 129 -10.80 1.09 5.76
N THR A 130 -11.64 2.09 5.52
CA THR A 130 -12.95 1.94 4.84
C THR A 130 -12.83 1.60 3.35
N GLY A 131 -11.65 1.82 2.74
CA GLY A 131 -11.34 1.41 1.37
C GLY A 131 -11.02 -0.08 1.25
N GLY A 132 -10.59 -0.71 2.34
CA GLY A 132 -10.12 -2.10 2.37
C GLY A 132 -8.67 -2.25 2.84
N VAL A 133 -8.11 -3.42 2.61
CA VAL A 133 -6.74 -3.77 2.99
C VAL A 133 -5.97 -4.28 1.79
N VAL A 134 -4.73 -3.82 1.63
CA VAL A 134 -3.75 -4.39 0.69
C VAL A 134 -2.61 -4.98 1.50
N ASN A 135 -2.44 -6.29 1.43
CA ASN A 135 -1.39 -7.00 2.16
C ASN A 135 -0.31 -7.46 1.19
N ILE A 136 0.88 -6.93 1.34
CA ILE A 136 2.05 -7.26 0.53
C ILE A 136 2.80 -8.39 1.22
N ILE A 137 2.78 -9.56 0.62
CA ILE A 137 3.53 -10.72 1.12
C ILE A 137 4.89 -10.74 0.43
N THR A 138 5.92 -10.58 1.23
CA THR A 138 7.30 -10.69 0.75
C THR A 138 7.74 -12.16 0.71
N ARG A 139 8.73 -12.45 -0.12
CA ARG A 139 9.26 -13.79 -0.24
C ARG A 139 9.91 -14.22 1.07
N LYS A 140 9.40 -15.27 1.69
CA LYS A 140 10.09 -15.98 2.78
C LYS A 140 11.18 -16.85 2.13
N ARG A 141 12.36 -16.26 1.92
CA ARG A 141 13.47 -16.97 1.29
C ARG A 141 14.18 -17.79 2.34
N MET A 142 14.18 -19.13 2.17
CA MET A 142 15.23 -19.95 2.75
C MET A 142 16.43 -19.84 1.81
N TYR A 143 17.47 -19.20 2.27
CA TYR A 143 18.70 -19.10 1.49
C TYR A 143 19.58 -20.28 1.84
N PHE A 144 19.82 -21.17 0.89
CA PHE A 144 20.88 -22.17 1.02
C PHE A 144 22.25 -21.62 0.63
N LYS A 145 22.29 -20.39 0.07
CA LYS A 145 23.49 -19.68 -0.39
C LYS A 145 23.22 -18.17 -0.42
N SER A 146 24.31 -17.40 -0.49
CA SER A 146 24.22 -15.95 -0.65
C SER A 146 23.54 -15.54 -1.95
N SER A 147 22.66 -14.56 -1.88
CA SER A 147 21.99 -13.98 -3.04
C SER A 147 21.61 -12.53 -2.78
N GLY A 148 21.48 -11.78 -3.83
CA GLY A 148 21.05 -10.39 -3.73
C GLY A 148 20.84 -9.74 -5.08
N TYR A 149 20.52 -8.45 -5.04
CA TYR A 149 20.45 -7.62 -6.23
C TYR A 149 20.89 -6.19 -5.90
N LEU A 150 21.29 -5.49 -6.94
CA LEU A 150 21.52 -4.06 -6.96
C LEU A 150 20.66 -3.46 -8.07
N ASN A 151 19.90 -2.42 -7.76
CA ASN A 151 19.09 -1.66 -8.71
C ASN A 151 19.46 -0.19 -8.59
N THR A 152 19.90 0.39 -9.67
CA THR A 152 20.19 1.83 -9.78
C THR A 152 19.33 2.43 -10.88
N GLY A 153 18.77 3.60 -10.62
CA GLY A 153 17.99 4.36 -11.58
C GLY A 153 18.39 5.81 -11.61
N MET A 154 18.48 6.35 -12.81
CA MET A 154 18.78 7.76 -13.05
C MET A 154 17.76 8.35 -14.02
N GLY A 155 17.39 9.60 -13.79
CA GLY A 155 16.47 10.31 -14.67
C GLY A 155 16.43 11.79 -14.37
N ILE A 156 15.77 12.54 -15.26
CA ILE A 156 15.63 14.00 -15.11
C ILE A 156 14.79 14.43 -13.89
N LYS A 157 14.11 13.49 -13.24
CA LYS A 157 13.28 13.71 -12.03
C LYS A 157 13.89 13.12 -10.77
N GLY A 158 15.11 12.63 -10.84
CA GLY A 158 15.83 12.09 -9.70
C GLY A 158 16.56 10.80 -9.99
N SER A 159 17.16 10.27 -8.96
CA SER A 159 17.92 9.02 -8.99
C SER A 159 17.61 8.18 -7.77
N HIS A 160 17.74 6.86 -7.92
CA HIS A 160 17.68 5.96 -6.77
C HIS A 160 18.77 4.89 -6.85
N LEU A 161 19.12 4.40 -5.68
CA LEU A 161 19.98 3.25 -5.49
C LEU A 161 19.33 2.34 -4.47
N MET A 162 19.13 1.08 -4.83
CA MET A 162 18.48 0.08 -3.98
C MET A 162 19.25 -1.22 -4.09
N GLY A 163 19.36 -1.93 -2.99
CA GLY A 163 19.92 -3.26 -3.02
C GLY A 163 19.51 -4.09 -1.82
N ASN A 164 19.62 -5.39 -1.98
CA ASN A 164 19.58 -6.31 -0.87
C ASN A 164 20.69 -7.36 -0.98
N PHE A 165 21.10 -7.83 0.18
CA PHE A 165 22.02 -8.94 0.34
C PHE A 165 21.49 -9.88 1.41
N ASN A 166 21.32 -11.12 1.04
CA ASN A 166 20.79 -12.17 1.91
C ASN A 166 21.79 -13.32 1.94
N TYR A 167 22.01 -13.86 3.12
CA TYR A 167 22.83 -15.04 3.23
C TYR A 167 22.34 -15.98 4.35
N ALA A 168 22.48 -17.29 4.15
CA ALA A 168 22.25 -18.30 5.16
C ALA A 168 23.58 -18.76 5.73
N VAL A 169 23.66 -18.80 7.06
CA VAL A 169 24.80 -19.36 7.79
C VAL A 169 24.71 -20.89 7.77
N ASP A 170 23.49 -21.38 8.03
CA ASP A 170 23.18 -22.79 8.07
C ASP A 170 21.72 -23.05 7.62
N ASN A 171 21.20 -24.24 7.90
CA ASN A 171 19.82 -24.59 7.57
C ASN A 171 18.77 -23.89 8.45
N HIS A 172 19.19 -23.28 9.55
CA HIS A 172 18.31 -22.64 10.53
C HIS A 172 18.38 -21.13 10.48
N TRP A 173 19.56 -20.53 10.34
CA TRP A 173 19.79 -19.10 10.41
C TRP A 173 20.02 -18.47 9.04
N SER A 174 19.30 -17.40 8.78
CA SER A 174 19.52 -16.53 7.63
C SER A 174 19.45 -15.06 8.01
N PHE A 175 20.24 -14.25 7.29
CA PHE A 175 20.30 -12.79 7.46
C PHE A 175 19.88 -12.10 6.19
N GLN A 176 19.17 -11.00 6.36
CA GLN A 176 18.68 -10.17 5.27
C GLN A 176 19.08 -8.73 5.54
N ASN A 177 19.69 -8.08 4.56
CA ASN A 177 20.05 -6.68 4.62
C ASN A 177 19.53 -6.00 3.38
N SER A 178 18.93 -4.82 3.52
CA SER A 178 18.52 -4.01 2.39
C SER A 178 18.82 -2.54 2.64
N PHE A 179 19.09 -1.83 1.57
CA PHE A 179 19.25 -0.38 1.58
C PHE A 179 18.47 0.23 0.43
N TYR A 180 17.99 1.42 0.64
CA TYR A 180 17.30 2.23 -0.35
C TYR A 180 17.68 3.70 -0.20
N GLY A 181 18.04 4.35 -1.30
CA GLY A 181 18.29 5.78 -1.37
C GLY A 181 17.56 6.36 -2.57
N LEU A 182 16.84 7.45 -2.35
CA LEU A 182 16.11 8.20 -3.37
C LEU A 182 16.45 9.68 -3.27
N LEU A 183 16.78 10.27 -4.40
CA LEU A 183 16.82 11.72 -4.61
C LEU A 183 15.77 12.04 -5.66
N GLY A 184 14.74 12.80 -5.27
CA GLY A 184 13.60 13.14 -6.13
C GLY A 184 13.53 14.64 -6.40
N TYR A 185 13.08 14.97 -7.61
CA TYR A 185 12.75 16.32 -8.00
C TYR A 185 11.42 16.35 -8.75
N SER A 186 10.52 17.24 -8.34
CA SER A 186 9.27 17.50 -9.06
C SER A 186 8.96 18.98 -9.11
N GLY A 187 8.28 19.40 -10.15
CA GLY A 187 7.80 20.77 -10.32
C GLY A 187 6.28 20.79 -10.43
N THR A 188 5.69 21.85 -9.92
CA THR A 188 4.27 22.16 -10.08
C THR A 188 4.12 23.57 -10.63
N SER A 189 3.08 23.85 -11.38
CA SER A 189 2.59 25.21 -11.61
C SER A 189 1.11 25.19 -11.32
N SER A 190 0.63 26.18 -10.58
CA SER A 190 -0.80 26.33 -10.31
C SER A 190 -1.28 27.70 -10.70
N ASP A 191 -2.57 27.77 -10.99
CA ASP A 191 -3.31 28.99 -11.27
C ASP A 191 -4.66 28.86 -10.57
N SER A 192 -5.01 29.83 -9.73
CA SER A 192 -6.24 29.80 -8.96
C SER A 192 -6.78 31.19 -8.67
N ASP A 193 -8.10 31.30 -8.54
CA ASP A 193 -8.80 32.55 -8.28
C ASP A 193 -8.43 33.18 -6.92
N PHE A 194 -7.84 32.39 -6.00
CA PHE A 194 -7.45 32.85 -4.66
C PHE A 194 -5.96 33.12 -4.48
N SER A 195 -5.07 32.51 -5.27
CA SER A 195 -3.61 32.73 -5.14
C SER A 195 -2.95 33.28 -6.38
N GLY A 196 -3.70 33.40 -7.49
CA GLY A 196 -3.12 33.67 -8.80
C GLY A 196 -2.18 32.56 -9.26
N ARG A 197 -1.22 32.91 -10.08
CA ARG A 197 -0.26 31.95 -10.64
C ARG A 197 0.90 31.70 -9.69
N THR A 198 1.24 30.43 -9.49
CA THR A 198 2.38 30.01 -8.68
C THR A 198 3.22 28.96 -9.40
N ASP A 199 4.54 28.96 -9.13
CA ASP A 199 5.48 27.95 -9.57
C ASP A 199 6.16 27.29 -8.37
N GLY A 200 5.95 25.98 -8.23
CA GLY A 200 6.45 25.17 -7.13
C GLY A 200 7.57 24.22 -7.56
N LYS A 201 8.55 24.03 -6.69
CA LYS A 201 9.63 23.05 -6.85
C LYS A 201 9.75 22.23 -5.58
N ASN A 202 9.67 20.92 -5.71
CA ASN A 202 9.85 19.97 -4.62
C ASN A 202 11.14 19.17 -4.85
N THR A 203 11.98 19.11 -3.82
CA THR A 203 13.16 18.23 -3.78
C THR A 203 13.03 17.31 -2.58
N GLY A 204 13.12 16.01 -2.82
CA GLY A 204 12.95 14.98 -1.80
C GLY A 204 14.20 14.11 -1.68
N GLN A 205 14.50 13.70 -0.45
CA GLN A 205 15.54 12.72 -0.13
C GLN A 205 14.91 11.67 0.78
N LEU A 206 15.18 10.40 0.48
CA LEU A 206 14.78 9.29 1.33
C LEU A 206 15.92 8.29 1.39
N TYR A 207 16.29 7.89 2.59
CA TYR A 207 17.29 6.85 2.85
C TYR A 207 16.68 5.83 3.82
N SER A 208 16.80 4.55 3.49
CA SER A 208 16.33 3.46 4.36
C SER A 208 17.38 2.37 4.44
N LEU A 209 17.59 1.86 5.65
CA LEU A 209 18.42 0.69 5.95
C LEU A 209 17.58 -0.29 6.74
N GLN A 210 17.61 -1.54 6.35
CA GLN A 210 16.93 -2.61 7.06
C GLN A 210 17.87 -3.80 7.20
N THR A 211 17.94 -4.36 8.40
CA THR A 211 18.64 -5.61 8.68
C THR A 211 17.70 -6.54 9.42
N GLY A 212 17.76 -7.82 9.09
CA GLY A 212 16.92 -8.84 9.71
C GLY A 212 17.68 -10.15 9.91
N ALA A 213 17.31 -10.86 10.95
CA ALA A 213 17.74 -12.22 11.23
C ALA A 213 16.50 -13.11 11.29
N SER A 214 16.56 -14.26 10.64
CA SER A 214 15.50 -15.26 10.67
C SER A 214 16.06 -16.58 11.16
N ARG A 215 15.41 -17.16 12.15
CA ARG A 215 15.67 -18.52 12.62
C ARG A 215 14.46 -19.38 12.27
N ARG A 216 14.71 -20.53 11.69
CA ARG A 216 13.69 -21.53 11.36
C ARG A 216 14.06 -22.89 11.91
N ASP A 217 13.12 -23.48 12.61
CA ASP A 217 13.12 -24.86 13.03
C ASP A 217 11.95 -25.59 12.34
N ASP A 218 11.79 -26.90 12.54
CA ASP A 218 10.73 -27.70 11.87
C ASP A 218 9.32 -27.17 12.11
N LYS A 219 9.06 -26.69 13.34
CA LYS A 219 7.72 -26.23 13.76
C LYS A 219 7.64 -24.74 14.07
N SER A 220 8.74 -24.03 14.03
CA SER A 220 8.76 -22.62 14.40
C SER A 220 9.62 -21.76 13.49
N MET A 221 9.27 -20.50 13.43
CA MET A 221 10.03 -19.48 12.71
C MET A 221 10.02 -18.18 13.51
N LEU A 222 11.20 -17.64 13.76
CA LEU A 222 11.40 -16.32 14.38
C LEU A 222 12.07 -15.38 13.38
N ASN A 223 11.49 -14.20 13.18
CA ASN A 223 12.09 -13.12 12.39
C ASN A 223 12.28 -11.91 13.28
N LEU A 224 13.48 -11.35 13.28
CA LEU A 224 13.84 -10.11 13.94
C LEU A 224 14.25 -9.10 12.89
N ASN A 225 13.70 -7.88 12.95
CA ASN A 225 14.05 -6.84 12.00
C ASN A 225 14.32 -5.52 12.72
N LEU A 226 15.34 -4.84 12.25
CA LEU A 226 15.68 -3.46 12.58
C LEU A 226 15.62 -2.62 11.32
N GLN A 227 14.91 -1.51 11.35
CA GLN A 227 14.78 -0.59 10.23
C GLN A 227 15.04 0.84 10.69
N TYR A 228 15.85 1.54 9.91
CA TYR A 228 16.02 2.99 10.02
C TYR A 228 15.68 3.65 8.70
N MET A 229 14.96 4.77 8.74
CA MET A 229 14.64 5.59 7.58
C MET A 229 14.75 7.07 7.92
N TYR A 230 15.27 7.82 6.97
CA TYR A 230 15.30 9.27 6.97
C TYR A 230 14.62 9.79 5.71
N GLN A 231 13.70 10.73 5.86
CA GLN A 231 13.11 11.47 4.74
C GLN A 231 13.18 12.96 5.00
N ASN A 232 13.49 13.71 3.94
CA ASN A 232 13.39 15.16 3.93
C ASN A 232 12.81 15.62 2.60
N ALA A 233 11.79 16.49 2.65
CA ALA A 233 11.17 17.09 1.48
C ALA A 233 11.20 18.62 1.63
N LEU A 234 11.75 19.29 0.64
CA LEU A 234 11.84 20.73 0.59
C LEU A 234 11.00 21.24 -0.59
N TYR A 235 9.89 21.89 -0.27
CA TYR A 235 9.04 22.58 -1.22
C TYR A 235 9.36 24.06 -1.23
N ARG A 236 9.55 24.63 -2.40
CA ARG A 236 9.71 26.08 -2.64
C ARG A 236 8.68 26.51 -3.66
N GLU A 237 8.02 27.58 -3.39
CA GLU A 237 7.01 28.18 -4.25
C GLU A 237 7.31 29.66 -4.47
N SER A 238 7.14 30.13 -5.69
CA SER A 238 7.15 31.55 -6.05
C SER A 238 5.78 31.93 -6.58
N LEU A 239 5.25 33.04 -6.06
CA LEU A 239 3.99 33.63 -6.47
C LEU A 239 4.25 34.68 -7.56
N GLU A 240 3.29 34.88 -8.45
CA GLU A 240 3.35 35.93 -9.48
C GLU A 240 3.45 37.34 -8.87
N SER A 241 2.88 37.53 -7.67
CA SER A 241 3.01 38.76 -6.86
C SER A 241 4.43 39.06 -6.34
N GLY A 242 5.41 38.17 -6.61
CA GLY A 242 6.80 38.27 -6.16
C GLY A 242 7.07 37.60 -4.81
N GLY A 243 6.06 37.10 -4.12
CA GLY A 243 6.21 36.38 -2.87
C GLY A 243 6.89 35.01 -3.04
N ARG A 244 7.52 34.52 -1.98
CA ARG A 244 8.16 33.18 -1.96
C ARG A 244 7.82 32.45 -0.69
N ASN A 245 7.36 31.22 -0.84
CA ASN A 245 7.07 30.30 0.25
C ASN A 245 8.02 29.11 0.25
N LYS A 246 8.34 28.62 1.44
CA LYS A 246 9.25 27.50 1.63
C LYS A 246 8.73 26.61 2.75
N THR A 247 8.54 25.34 2.44
CA THR A 247 8.19 24.32 3.42
C THR A 247 9.26 23.23 3.44
N ASN A 248 9.76 22.90 4.61
CA ASN A 248 10.73 21.83 4.80
C ASN A 248 10.17 20.80 5.78
N ASN A 249 9.85 19.61 5.28
CA ASN A 249 9.28 18.50 6.03
C ASN A 249 10.32 17.38 6.12
N GLY A 250 10.66 16.99 7.33
CA GLY A 250 11.60 15.90 7.57
C GLY A 250 11.15 14.99 8.69
N TYR A 251 11.53 13.72 8.61
CA TYR A 251 11.37 12.78 9.70
C TYR A 251 12.44 11.71 9.70
N HIS A 252 12.64 11.11 10.86
CA HIS A 252 13.39 9.88 11.04
C HIS A 252 12.39 8.80 11.48
N TYR A 253 12.61 7.58 11.08
CA TYR A 253 11.85 6.44 11.52
C TYR A 253 12.80 5.33 11.93
N LEU A 254 12.73 4.91 13.17
CA LEU A 254 13.46 3.76 13.71
C LEU A 254 12.44 2.74 14.17
N SER A 255 12.55 1.50 13.72
CA SER A 255 11.68 0.43 14.23
C SER A 255 12.41 -0.87 14.46
N VAL A 256 11.97 -1.57 15.49
CA VAL A 256 12.36 -2.95 15.81
C VAL A 256 11.11 -3.80 15.78
N SER A 257 11.15 -4.94 15.10
CA SER A 257 10.03 -5.89 15.10
C SER A 257 10.50 -7.32 15.30
N ALA A 258 9.64 -8.11 15.90
CA ALA A 258 9.78 -9.54 16.08
C ALA A 258 8.50 -10.23 15.64
N ASP A 259 8.64 -11.26 14.79
CA ASP A 259 7.55 -12.10 14.30
C ASP A 259 7.87 -13.54 14.63
N TYR A 260 6.97 -14.21 15.32
CA TYR A 260 7.10 -15.61 15.69
C TYR A 260 5.91 -16.41 15.17
N SER A 261 6.19 -17.47 14.44
CA SER A 261 5.20 -18.44 13.96
C SER A 261 5.50 -19.79 14.56
N TRP A 262 4.48 -20.45 15.09
CA TRP A 262 4.58 -21.79 15.63
C TRP A 262 3.45 -22.68 15.12
N THR A 263 3.80 -23.82 14.55
CA THR A 263 2.88 -24.82 14.04
C THR A 263 2.97 -26.06 14.92
N ALA A 264 2.08 -26.15 15.91
CA ALA A 264 2.06 -27.28 16.85
C ALA A 264 1.68 -28.58 16.15
N SER A 265 0.71 -28.49 15.24
CA SER A 265 0.21 -29.60 14.39
C SER A 265 -0.47 -29.03 13.14
N GLU A 266 -0.92 -29.88 12.24
CA GLU A 266 -1.75 -29.47 11.08
C GLU A 266 -3.06 -28.75 11.48
N LYS A 267 -3.49 -28.96 12.74
CA LYS A 267 -4.74 -28.40 13.28
C LYS A 267 -4.55 -27.12 14.08
N VAL A 268 -3.33 -26.80 14.53
CA VAL A 268 -3.08 -25.71 15.47
C VAL A 268 -1.85 -24.93 15.02
N LYS A 269 -2.05 -23.66 14.74
CA LYS A 269 -1.00 -22.69 14.41
C LYS A 269 -1.16 -21.44 15.27
N MET A 270 -0.05 -20.83 15.68
CA MET A 270 0.02 -19.55 16.36
C MET A 270 0.98 -18.63 15.61
N ASP A 271 0.57 -17.41 15.38
CA ASP A 271 1.43 -16.33 14.88
C ASP A 271 1.40 -15.19 15.91
N ALA A 272 2.57 -14.75 16.37
CA ALA A 272 2.72 -13.62 17.27
C ALA A 272 3.65 -12.59 16.66
N GLN A 273 3.31 -11.34 16.80
CA GLN A 273 4.07 -10.24 16.24
C GLN A 273 4.12 -9.05 17.19
N THR A 274 5.25 -8.35 17.18
CA THR A 274 5.36 -7.07 17.88
C THR A 274 6.26 -6.13 17.08
N ARG A 275 5.94 -4.83 17.13
CA ARG A 275 6.75 -3.77 16.53
C ARG A 275 6.77 -2.57 17.48
N TRP A 276 7.94 -2.04 17.69
CA TRP A 276 8.19 -0.78 18.36
C TRP A 276 8.78 0.20 17.36
N TYR A 277 8.32 1.45 17.38
CA TYR A 277 8.86 2.47 16.47
C TYR A 277 8.97 3.82 17.16
N TYR A 278 9.96 4.58 16.71
CA TYR A 278 10.17 5.96 17.10
C TYR A 278 10.20 6.83 15.83
N LEU A 279 9.38 7.87 15.79
CA LEU A 279 9.18 8.75 14.65
C LEU A 279 9.20 10.21 15.08
N PRO A 280 10.37 10.86 15.16
CA PRO A 280 10.46 12.30 15.26
C PRO A 280 10.19 12.93 13.89
N THR A 281 9.26 13.88 13.86
CA THR A 281 8.91 14.68 12.70
C THR A 281 9.35 16.13 12.89
N ARG A 282 9.62 16.82 11.81
CA ARG A 282 9.96 18.24 11.81
C ARG A 282 9.38 18.90 10.57
N ASN A 283 8.64 19.98 10.79
CA ASN A 283 8.12 20.82 9.72
C ASN A 283 8.50 22.27 9.99
N LYS A 284 9.01 22.94 8.95
CA LYS A 284 9.33 24.36 8.99
C LYS A 284 8.68 25.04 7.79
N ILE A 285 7.84 26.03 8.06
CA ILE A 285 7.17 26.86 7.06
C ILE A 285 7.73 28.27 7.19
N SER A 286 8.08 28.89 6.08
CA SER A 286 8.48 30.30 6.01
C SER A 286 8.06 30.89 4.67
N GLY A 287 7.60 32.12 4.64
CA GLY A 287 7.15 32.74 3.40
C GLY A 287 6.84 34.22 3.55
N TRP A 288 6.46 34.83 2.42
CA TRP A 288 6.11 36.25 2.33
C TRP A 288 4.81 36.53 3.10
N ASP A 289 3.81 35.64 2.94
CA ASP A 289 2.47 35.85 3.49
C ASP A 289 2.26 35.14 4.83
N TYR A 290 3.27 34.41 5.32
CA TYR A 290 3.16 33.60 6.54
C TYR A 290 4.36 33.82 7.45
N PRO A 291 4.16 34.07 8.75
CA PRO A 291 5.26 34.10 9.71
C PRO A 291 5.96 32.73 9.74
N GLU A 292 7.24 32.73 10.06
CA GLU A 292 7.98 31.47 10.23
C GLU A 292 7.31 30.64 11.33
N ALA A 293 6.85 29.45 10.94
CA ALA A 293 6.27 28.47 11.86
C ALA A 293 7.11 27.20 11.87
N ARG A 294 7.27 26.64 13.05
CA ARG A 294 7.95 25.35 13.26
C ARG A 294 7.01 24.45 14.03
N THR A 295 6.79 23.27 13.47
CA THR A 295 6.04 22.20 14.13
C THR A 295 6.87 20.93 14.13
N GLY A 296 6.63 20.06 15.06
CA GLY A 296 7.33 18.78 15.13
C GLY A 296 6.77 17.94 16.26
N THR A 297 6.76 16.63 16.03
CA THR A 297 6.21 15.68 16.98
C THR A 297 7.14 14.51 17.13
N HIS A 298 7.41 14.11 18.35
CA HIS A 298 8.06 12.84 18.67
C HIS A 298 6.99 11.80 18.94
N ILE A 299 6.97 10.73 18.14
CA ILE A 299 5.99 9.67 18.27
C ILE A 299 6.72 8.39 18.66
N LEU A 300 6.36 7.84 19.81
CA LEU A 300 6.78 6.50 20.25
C LEU A 300 5.57 5.58 20.13
N GLY A 301 5.68 4.55 19.32
CA GLY A 301 4.57 3.63 19.07
C GLY A 301 4.95 2.18 19.29
N GLN A 302 3.95 1.39 19.65
CA GLN A 302 4.02 -0.06 19.83
C GLN A 302 2.79 -0.69 19.18
N MET A 303 2.98 -1.82 18.52
CA MET A 303 1.91 -2.63 17.92
C MET A 303 2.23 -4.10 18.21
N SER A 304 1.25 -4.83 18.73
CA SER A 304 1.37 -6.27 18.98
C SER A 304 0.10 -6.98 18.58
N GLN A 305 0.24 -8.20 18.08
CA GLN A 305 -0.88 -9.06 17.71
C GLN A 305 -0.50 -10.52 17.94
N VAL A 306 -1.46 -11.30 18.39
CA VAL A 306 -1.34 -12.76 18.53
C VAL A 306 -2.55 -13.39 17.89
N ASP A 307 -2.30 -14.29 16.94
CA ASP A 307 -3.30 -15.01 16.17
C ASP A 307 -3.19 -16.50 16.45
N TRP A 308 -4.32 -17.16 16.64
CA TRP A 308 -4.45 -18.61 16.67
C TRP A 308 -5.32 -19.05 15.51
N THR A 309 -4.85 -20.01 14.71
CA THR A 309 -5.63 -20.71 13.70
C THR A 309 -5.84 -22.13 14.16
N LEU A 310 -7.11 -22.52 14.30
CA LEU A 310 -7.55 -23.84 14.73
C LEU A 310 -8.34 -24.48 13.58
N LYS A 311 -8.03 -25.76 13.27
CA LYS A 311 -8.74 -26.59 12.29
C LYS A 311 -9.30 -27.83 12.98
N PRO A 312 -10.40 -27.71 13.76
CA PRO A 312 -10.98 -28.86 14.48
C PRO A 312 -11.38 -29.98 13.53
N TRP A 313 -11.90 -29.60 12.36
CA TRP A 313 -12.28 -30.49 11.27
C TRP A 313 -11.78 -29.97 9.92
N GLN A 314 -11.69 -30.83 8.92
CA GLN A 314 -11.25 -30.43 7.56
C GLN A 314 -12.12 -29.32 6.93
N LYS A 315 -13.38 -29.21 7.35
CA LYS A 315 -14.33 -28.23 6.83
C LYS A 315 -14.42 -26.93 7.64
N LEU A 316 -13.81 -26.87 8.83
CA LEU A 316 -13.92 -25.72 9.73
C LEU A 316 -12.52 -25.20 10.09
N GLU A 317 -12.31 -23.93 9.81
CA GLU A 317 -11.17 -23.15 10.27
C GLU A 317 -11.66 -22.00 11.15
N ILE A 318 -11.03 -21.85 12.31
CA ILE A 318 -11.31 -20.82 13.31
C ILE A 318 -10.06 -20.01 13.50
N ASP A 319 -10.10 -18.73 13.17
CA ASP A 319 -9.07 -17.76 13.54
C ASP A 319 -9.57 -16.96 14.75
N ALA A 320 -8.73 -16.81 15.77
CA ALA A 320 -9.02 -15.98 16.94
C ALA A 320 -7.75 -15.24 17.35
N GLY A 321 -7.90 -14.07 17.94
CA GLY A 321 -6.71 -13.34 18.36
C GLY A 321 -6.97 -12.06 19.12
N LEU A 322 -5.86 -11.46 19.54
CA LEU A 322 -5.76 -10.21 20.28
C LEU A 322 -4.81 -9.28 19.55
N SER A 323 -5.12 -7.99 19.54
CA SER A 323 -4.23 -6.97 19.00
C SER A 323 -4.22 -5.75 19.89
N ASN A 324 -3.06 -5.09 19.99
CA ASN A 324 -2.92 -3.79 20.64
C ASN A 324 -2.06 -2.88 19.79
N SER A 325 -2.44 -1.62 19.68
CA SER A 325 -1.61 -0.57 19.08
C SER A 325 -1.66 0.68 19.96
N TYR A 326 -0.50 1.12 20.43
CA TYR A 326 -0.32 2.27 21.30
C TYR A 326 0.62 3.26 20.64
N SER A 327 0.29 4.56 20.70
CA SER A 327 1.14 5.64 20.20
C SER A 327 1.12 6.80 21.19
N HIS A 328 2.29 7.18 21.69
CA HIS A 328 2.51 8.35 22.53
C HIS A 328 3.09 9.49 21.69
N PHE A 329 2.52 10.68 21.86
CA PHE A 329 2.87 11.87 21.11
C PHE A 329 3.43 12.92 22.06
N LYS A 330 4.55 13.53 21.67
CA LYS A 330 5.12 14.68 22.36
C LYS A 330 5.44 15.74 21.34
N ASP A 331 4.79 16.87 21.43
CA ASP A 331 5.10 18.05 20.60
C ASP A 331 6.49 18.60 20.94
N ALA A 332 7.24 19.03 19.93
CA ALA A 332 8.59 19.56 20.10
C ALA A 332 8.63 21.08 20.35
N TYR A 333 7.54 21.80 20.03
CA TYR A 333 7.52 23.27 20.02
C TYR A 333 6.35 23.89 20.77
N HIS A 334 5.25 23.16 20.97
CA HIS A 334 4.02 23.66 21.59
C HIS A 334 3.47 22.67 22.62
N SER A 335 2.38 23.03 23.27
CA SER A 335 1.68 22.08 24.16
C SER A 335 1.04 20.97 23.35
N THR A 336 1.28 19.74 23.76
CA THR A 336 0.78 18.54 23.08
C THR A 336 -0.74 18.44 23.20
N LEU A 337 -1.47 18.58 22.07
CA LEU A 337 -2.93 18.41 22.03
C LEU A 337 -3.38 16.98 22.24
N ILE A 338 -2.64 16.01 21.74
CA ILE A 338 -2.89 14.58 21.88
C ILE A 338 -1.69 13.96 22.58
N ARG A 339 -1.92 13.31 23.71
CA ARG A 339 -0.88 12.64 24.50
C ARG A 339 -0.65 11.21 24.02
N TYR A 340 -1.73 10.45 23.88
CA TYR A 340 -1.64 9.09 23.37
C TYR A 340 -2.93 8.64 22.69
N ILE A 341 -2.75 7.66 21.81
CA ILE A 341 -3.82 6.91 21.16
C ILE A 341 -3.58 5.43 21.48
N ASP A 342 -4.60 4.76 21.96
CA ASP A 342 -4.59 3.33 22.26
C ASP A 342 -5.76 2.63 21.54
N ASN A 343 -5.47 1.47 20.93
CA ASN A 343 -6.46 0.64 20.26
C ASN A 343 -6.24 -0.83 20.63
N PHE A 344 -7.13 -1.38 21.43
CA PHE A 344 -7.14 -2.79 21.80
C PHE A 344 -8.26 -3.52 21.07
N GLY A 345 -7.96 -4.68 20.47
CA GLY A 345 -8.91 -5.47 19.70
C GLY A 345 -8.88 -6.95 20.08
N VAL A 346 -10.08 -7.54 20.19
CA VAL A 346 -10.31 -8.99 20.32
C VAL A 346 -11.16 -9.44 19.15
N TYR A 347 -10.83 -10.55 18.53
CA TYR A 347 -11.55 -11.02 17.36
C TYR A 347 -11.60 -12.54 17.23
N SER A 348 -12.61 -12.99 16.50
CA SER A 348 -12.73 -14.36 16.01
C SER A 348 -13.36 -14.36 14.63
N GLU A 349 -12.89 -15.26 13.77
CA GLU A 349 -13.40 -15.48 12.42
C GLU A 349 -13.57 -16.99 12.19
N LEU A 350 -14.70 -17.36 11.61
CA LEU A 350 -15.04 -18.72 11.26
C LEU A 350 -15.09 -18.85 9.74
N LYS A 351 -14.44 -19.88 9.20
CA LYS A 351 -14.55 -20.27 7.79
C LYS A 351 -15.04 -21.70 7.72
N TYR A 352 -16.19 -21.90 7.10
CA TYR A 352 -16.84 -23.20 6.99
C TYR A 352 -17.08 -23.58 5.53
N THR A 353 -16.52 -24.70 5.11
CA THR A 353 -16.73 -25.32 3.79
C THR A 353 -17.94 -26.24 3.88
N ALA A 354 -19.14 -25.69 3.68
CA ALA A 354 -20.39 -26.45 3.82
C ALA A 354 -20.48 -27.58 2.80
N THR A 355 -20.14 -27.28 1.55
CA THR A 355 -20.02 -28.26 0.45
C THR A 355 -18.74 -27.99 -0.34
N PRO A 356 -18.30 -28.88 -1.24
CA PRO A 356 -17.17 -28.58 -2.14
C PRO A 356 -17.36 -27.31 -2.97
N SER A 357 -18.61 -26.88 -3.16
CA SER A 357 -18.95 -25.68 -3.95
C SER A 357 -19.30 -24.45 -3.11
N LEU A 358 -19.60 -24.59 -1.81
CA LEU A 358 -20.04 -23.49 -0.95
C LEU A 358 -19.14 -23.34 0.26
N THR A 359 -18.49 -22.20 0.36
CA THR A 359 -17.73 -21.76 1.53
C THR A 359 -18.37 -20.50 2.09
N VAL A 360 -18.58 -20.46 3.41
CA VAL A 360 -19.05 -19.29 4.14
C VAL A 360 -18.01 -18.88 5.17
N ASN A 361 -17.84 -17.59 5.38
CA ASN A 361 -16.99 -17.05 6.43
C ASN A 361 -17.73 -15.92 7.16
N GLY A 362 -17.44 -15.76 8.44
CA GLY A 362 -17.98 -14.70 9.25
C GLY A 362 -17.06 -14.39 10.40
N GLY A 363 -16.87 -13.12 10.67
CA GLY A 363 -15.97 -12.65 11.71
C GLY A 363 -16.57 -11.54 12.55
N LEU A 364 -16.18 -11.52 13.81
CA LEU A 364 -16.50 -10.48 14.78
C LEU A 364 -15.23 -9.94 15.39
N ARG A 365 -15.15 -8.62 15.53
CA ARG A 365 -14.06 -7.91 16.15
C ARG A 365 -14.60 -6.81 17.06
N TYR A 366 -14.25 -6.86 18.33
CA TYR A 366 -14.46 -5.78 19.28
C TYR A 366 -13.19 -4.94 19.37
N GLU A 367 -13.32 -3.62 19.30
CA GLU A 367 -12.22 -2.68 19.51
C GLU A 367 -12.57 -1.64 20.59
N TYR A 368 -11.66 -1.49 21.53
CA TYR A 368 -11.62 -0.38 22.47
C TYR A 368 -10.60 0.64 21.93
N TYR A 369 -11.08 1.80 21.50
CA TYR A 369 -10.25 2.88 20.96
C TYR A 369 -10.31 4.10 21.89
N HIS A 370 -9.16 4.56 22.33
CA HIS A 370 -9.03 5.66 23.27
C HIS A 370 -8.07 6.73 22.73
N ILE A 371 -8.51 8.00 22.78
CA ILE A 371 -7.69 9.16 22.52
C ILE A 371 -7.65 10.01 23.78
N ASP A 372 -6.47 10.27 24.32
CA ASP A 372 -6.25 11.22 25.40
C ASP A 372 -5.74 12.55 24.84
N THR A 373 -6.44 13.65 25.16
CA THR A 373 -6.12 15.00 24.69
C THR A 373 -5.99 15.97 25.86
N ASP A 374 -5.15 17.00 25.72
CA ASP A 374 -4.99 18.05 26.73
C ASP A 374 -6.24 18.92 26.95
N LEU A 375 -7.18 18.89 25.99
CA LEU A 375 -8.45 19.62 26.06
C LEU A 375 -9.45 19.03 27.06
N LYS A 376 -9.00 18.24 28.04
CA LYS A 376 -9.82 17.54 29.06
C LYS A 376 -10.96 16.65 28.49
N ARG A 377 -10.94 16.35 27.22
CA ARG A 377 -11.90 15.47 26.54
C ARG A 377 -11.25 14.12 26.24
N LYS A 378 -11.28 13.23 27.22
CA LYS A 378 -10.98 11.81 26.96
C LYS A 378 -12.06 11.23 26.08
N ARG A 379 -11.68 10.74 24.90
CA ARG A 379 -12.62 10.10 23.96
C ARG A 379 -12.40 8.60 23.99
N ARG A 380 -13.45 7.87 24.26
CA ARG A 380 -13.45 6.41 24.34
C ARG A 380 -14.55 5.88 23.42
N TYR A 381 -14.17 4.94 22.57
CA TYR A 381 -15.08 4.28 21.64
C TYR A 381 -15.00 2.78 21.88
N ASN A 382 -16.17 2.15 21.97
CA ASN A 382 -16.34 0.71 22.14
C ASN A 382 -17.15 0.24 20.94
N ASP A 383 -16.47 -0.39 19.99
CA ASP A 383 -17.07 -0.69 18.69
C ASP A 383 -17.03 -2.18 18.39
N LEU A 384 -18.13 -2.70 17.85
CA LEU A 384 -18.21 -4.04 17.29
C LEU A 384 -18.18 -3.96 15.76
N PHE A 385 -17.18 -4.58 15.16
CA PHE A 385 -17.03 -4.72 13.72
C PHE A 385 -17.32 -6.15 13.31
N TYR A 386 -17.85 -6.33 12.11
CA TYR A 386 -18.21 -7.64 11.61
C TYR A 386 -18.03 -7.70 10.09
N ASN A 387 -17.76 -8.91 9.62
CA ASN A 387 -17.74 -9.26 8.22
C ASN A 387 -18.46 -10.58 8.00
N PHE A 388 -19.03 -10.71 6.82
CA PHE A 388 -19.65 -11.93 6.33
C PHE A 388 -19.27 -12.12 4.87
N GLY A 389 -18.99 -13.37 4.48
CA GLY A 389 -18.70 -13.75 3.11
C GLY A 389 -19.32 -15.12 2.78
N ALA A 390 -19.79 -15.24 1.56
CA ALA A 390 -20.24 -16.51 1.00
C ALA A 390 -19.73 -16.63 -0.43
N ASP A 391 -19.04 -17.74 -0.74
CA ASP A 391 -18.51 -18.05 -2.03
C ASP A 391 -19.13 -19.33 -2.56
N TYR A 392 -19.74 -19.23 -3.74
CA TYR A 392 -20.35 -20.35 -4.42
C TYR A 392 -19.65 -20.61 -5.75
N LYS A 393 -18.98 -21.75 -5.84
CA LYS A 393 -18.39 -22.25 -7.08
C LYS A 393 -19.50 -22.83 -7.94
N ALA A 394 -20.11 -22.01 -8.80
CA ALA A 394 -21.17 -22.42 -9.72
C ALA A 394 -20.66 -23.41 -10.78
N SER A 395 -19.37 -23.31 -11.13
CA SER A 395 -18.68 -24.23 -12.02
C SER A 395 -17.15 -24.17 -11.77
N PRO A 396 -16.32 -25.04 -12.36
CA PRO A 396 -14.87 -24.95 -12.24
C PRO A 396 -14.26 -23.63 -12.71
N PHE A 397 -14.98 -22.86 -13.52
CA PHE A 397 -14.55 -21.58 -14.09
C PHE A 397 -15.35 -20.37 -13.63
N CYS A 398 -16.36 -20.56 -12.77
CA CYS A 398 -17.23 -19.48 -12.28
C CYS A 398 -17.43 -19.54 -10.77
N THR A 399 -17.06 -18.46 -10.08
CA THR A 399 -17.34 -18.27 -8.64
C THR A 399 -18.20 -17.04 -8.45
N LEU A 400 -19.29 -17.20 -7.67
CA LEU A 400 -20.15 -16.13 -7.20
C LEU A 400 -19.79 -15.83 -5.75
N SER A 401 -19.71 -14.56 -5.38
CA SER A 401 -19.43 -14.13 -4.01
C SER A 401 -20.44 -13.10 -3.53
N LEU A 402 -20.78 -13.16 -2.26
CA LEU A 402 -21.57 -12.14 -1.56
C LEU A 402 -20.80 -11.75 -0.30
N LEU A 403 -20.54 -10.46 -0.12
CA LEU A 403 -19.69 -9.94 0.93
C LEU A 403 -20.37 -8.77 1.63
N PHE A 404 -20.25 -8.73 2.96
CA PHE A 404 -20.74 -7.64 3.78
C PHE A 404 -19.75 -7.32 4.90
N SER A 405 -19.52 -6.02 5.20
CA SER A 405 -18.66 -5.64 6.32
C SER A 405 -19.02 -4.28 6.90
N ARG A 406 -18.74 -4.11 8.20
CA ARG A 406 -18.71 -2.85 8.92
C ARG A 406 -17.27 -2.53 9.29
N ARG A 407 -16.78 -1.33 8.92
CA ARG A 407 -15.43 -0.85 9.19
C ARG A 407 -15.45 0.61 9.66
N THR A 408 -14.30 1.14 10.08
CA THR A 408 -14.18 2.53 10.55
C THR A 408 -13.09 3.31 9.81
N ASP A 409 -13.26 4.63 9.73
CA ASP A 409 -12.19 5.59 9.45
C ASP A 409 -12.01 6.48 10.69
N ARG A 410 -10.86 6.38 11.31
CA ARG A 410 -10.47 7.20 12.45
C ARG A 410 -9.66 8.38 11.93
N PRO A 411 -9.93 9.59 12.40
CA PRO A 411 -9.18 10.75 11.94
C PRO A 411 -7.69 10.59 12.22
N ALA A 412 -6.88 10.84 11.20
CA ALA A 412 -5.42 10.85 11.36
C ALA A 412 -5.01 11.94 12.37
N TYR A 413 -3.92 11.70 13.11
CA TYR A 413 -3.36 12.65 14.08
C TYR A 413 -3.28 14.08 13.53
N SER A 414 -2.76 14.24 12.30
CA SER A 414 -2.63 15.55 11.63
C SER A 414 -3.95 16.28 11.39
N LYS A 415 -5.07 15.56 11.30
CA LYS A 415 -6.41 16.14 11.13
C LYS A 415 -7.01 16.63 12.45
N LEU A 416 -6.47 16.20 13.58
CA LEU A 416 -6.93 16.57 14.92
C LEU A 416 -6.16 17.75 15.51
N LEU A 417 -4.93 18.02 15.02
CA LEU A 417 -4.12 19.14 15.46
C LEU A 417 -4.68 20.46 14.94
N ASN A 418 -4.83 21.45 15.82
CA ASN A 418 -5.35 22.79 15.45
C ASN A 418 -4.28 23.71 14.82
N GLU A 419 -3.23 23.13 14.26
CA GLU A 419 -2.14 23.87 13.62
C GLU A 419 -2.38 23.98 12.12
N GLY A 420 -2.22 25.20 11.57
CA GLY A 420 -2.26 25.42 10.13
C GLY A 420 -1.08 24.78 9.43
N ASN A 421 -1.33 23.94 8.44
CA ASN A 421 -0.32 23.33 7.60
C ASN A 421 -0.48 23.81 6.15
N TYR A 422 0.53 24.50 5.64
CA TYR A 422 0.52 25.05 4.28
C TYR A 422 0.59 23.97 3.23
N GLN A 423 -0.35 23.98 2.29
CA GLN A 423 -0.48 22.98 1.22
C GLN A 423 -0.01 23.49 -0.15
N GLY A 424 0.40 24.75 -0.26
CA GLY A 424 0.72 25.45 -1.50
C GLY A 424 -0.45 26.26 -2.05
N GLY A 425 -0.17 27.27 -2.89
CA GLY A 425 -1.19 28.03 -3.60
C GLY A 425 -2.19 28.75 -2.68
N SER A 426 -1.74 29.34 -1.57
CA SER A 426 -2.61 30.01 -0.58
C SER A 426 -3.66 29.09 0.07
N VAL A 427 -3.36 27.80 0.19
CA VAL A 427 -4.21 26.81 0.87
C VAL A 427 -3.61 26.42 2.21
N MET A 428 -4.38 26.60 3.28
CA MET A 428 -4.03 26.18 4.65
C MET A 428 -4.94 25.07 5.13
N LEU A 429 -4.37 23.97 5.60
CA LEU A 429 -5.09 22.88 6.23
C LEU A 429 -5.00 23.02 7.75
N TYR A 430 -6.13 23.22 8.41
CA TYR A 430 -6.25 23.24 9.86
C TYR A 430 -6.83 21.92 10.38
N GLY A 431 -6.30 21.44 11.46
CA GLY A 431 -6.90 20.31 12.17
C GLY A 431 -8.14 20.73 12.95
N ASN A 432 -9.03 19.77 13.14
CA ASN A 432 -10.24 19.93 13.93
C ASN A 432 -10.31 18.83 15.00
N GLY A 433 -10.02 19.23 16.24
CA GLY A 433 -10.06 18.32 17.39
C GLY A 433 -11.45 17.74 17.68
N SER A 434 -12.55 18.21 17.04
CA SER A 434 -13.91 17.68 17.27
C SER A 434 -14.29 16.54 16.32
N VAL A 435 -13.46 16.21 15.33
CA VAL A 435 -13.74 15.12 14.37
C VAL A 435 -13.82 13.76 15.09
N GLU A 436 -14.89 13.05 14.83
CA GLU A 436 -15.17 11.71 15.35
C GLU A 436 -14.86 10.63 14.31
N PRO A 437 -14.67 9.36 14.74
CA PRO A 437 -14.62 8.23 13.81
C PRO A 437 -15.87 8.12 12.95
N SER A 438 -15.70 7.74 11.70
CA SER A 438 -16.78 7.38 10.78
C SER A 438 -16.93 5.87 10.65
N TYR A 439 -18.12 5.41 10.29
CA TYR A 439 -18.42 3.98 10.16
C TYR A 439 -18.93 3.68 8.76
N SER A 440 -18.31 2.71 8.09
CA SER A 440 -18.62 2.35 6.72
C SER A 440 -19.18 0.94 6.63
N TYR A 441 -20.30 0.81 5.95
CA TYR A 441 -21.00 -0.45 5.64
C TYR A 441 -20.84 -0.72 4.15
N LEU A 442 -20.29 -1.87 3.78
CA LEU A 442 -20.08 -2.29 2.40
C LEU A 442 -20.84 -3.58 2.13
N LEU A 443 -21.67 -3.56 1.10
CA LEU A 443 -22.27 -4.75 0.50
C LEU A 443 -21.71 -4.92 -0.92
N GLU A 444 -21.21 -6.10 -1.24
CA GLU A 444 -20.64 -6.42 -2.54
C GLU A 444 -21.15 -7.77 -3.02
N ALA A 445 -21.53 -7.86 -4.28
CA ALA A 445 -21.75 -9.12 -4.98
C ALA A 445 -20.70 -9.24 -6.08
N GLY A 446 -20.04 -10.39 -6.16
CA GLY A 446 -18.97 -10.60 -7.13
C GLY A 446 -19.24 -11.81 -8.03
N THR A 447 -18.81 -11.70 -9.30
CA THR A 447 -18.76 -12.83 -10.22
C THR A 447 -17.36 -12.89 -10.79
N SER A 448 -16.64 -13.98 -10.54
CA SER A 448 -15.29 -14.23 -11.06
C SER A 448 -15.31 -15.36 -12.06
N LEU A 449 -14.74 -15.12 -13.23
CA LEU A 449 -14.69 -16.06 -14.35
C LEU A 449 -13.23 -16.35 -14.72
N TYR A 450 -12.91 -17.63 -14.90
CA TYR A 450 -11.61 -18.12 -15.34
C TYR A 450 -11.76 -18.84 -16.68
N VAL A 451 -11.08 -18.35 -17.71
CA VAL A 451 -11.11 -18.96 -19.06
C VAL A 451 -9.67 -19.17 -19.51
N GLY A 452 -9.14 -20.37 -19.33
CA GLY A 452 -7.72 -20.65 -19.51
C GLY A 452 -6.86 -19.79 -18.57
N ASP A 453 -5.92 -19.01 -19.14
CA ASP A 453 -5.07 -18.07 -18.40
C ASP A 453 -5.73 -16.67 -18.22
N CYS A 454 -6.98 -16.51 -18.67
CA CYS A 454 -7.71 -15.24 -18.56
C CYS A 454 -8.59 -15.23 -17.31
N PHE A 455 -8.68 -14.06 -16.68
CA PHE A 455 -9.52 -13.81 -15.52
C PHE A 455 -10.40 -12.58 -15.75
N PHE A 456 -11.66 -12.67 -15.36
CA PHE A 456 -12.63 -11.57 -15.37
C PHE A 456 -13.34 -11.52 -14.03
N LYS A 457 -13.57 -10.31 -13.54
CA LYS A 457 -14.38 -10.07 -12.34
C LYS A 457 -15.33 -8.92 -12.57
N ILE A 458 -16.57 -9.08 -12.15
CA ILE A 458 -17.59 -8.03 -12.10
C ILE A 458 -18.07 -7.95 -10.67
N SER A 459 -18.04 -6.76 -10.07
CA SER A 459 -18.35 -6.55 -8.66
C SER A 459 -19.26 -5.32 -8.48
N PRO A 460 -20.59 -5.46 -8.59
CA PRO A 460 -21.51 -4.43 -8.11
C PRO A 460 -21.38 -4.28 -6.59
N TYR A 461 -21.46 -3.04 -6.11
CA TYR A 461 -21.32 -2.73 -4.69
C TYR A 461 -22.17 -1.55 -4.27
N TYR A 462 -22.49 -1.51 -2.98
CA TYR A 462 -23.09 -0.38 -2.29
C TYR A 462 -22.33 -0.12 -1.00
N ARG A 463 -21.93 1.14 -0.79
CA ARG A 463 -21.24 1.59 0.42
C ARG A 463 -21.97 2.78 1.01
N TYR A 464 -22.30 2.67 2.30
CA TYR A 464 -22.77 3.76 3.13
C TYR A 464 -21.74 4.06 4.21
N THR A 465 -21.38 5.33 4.40
CA THR A 465 -20.48 5.77 5.48
C THR A 465 -21.17 6.82 6.31
N GLU A 466 -21.49 6.43 7.54
CA GLU A 466 -22.07 7.28 8.57
C GLU A 466 -21.01 8.20 9.15
N LYS A 467 -21.35 9.47 9.47
CA LYS A 467 -20.44 10.51 9.98
C LYS A 467 -19.17 10.61 9.12
N SER A 468 -19.32 10.55 7.81
CA SER A 468 -18.18 10.54 6.89
C SER A 468 -17.28 11.75 7.11
N ILE A 469 -15.95 11.52 7.19
CA ILE A 469 -14.99 12.60 7.36
C ILE A 469 -14.73 13.25 6.00
N SER A 470 -15.07 14.53 5.87
CA SER A 470 -14.88 15.34 4.67
C SER A 470 -14.06 16.58 4.97
N LEU A 471 -13.52 17.23 3.93
CA LEU A 471 -12.90 18.54 4.05
C LEU A 471 -13.96 19.62 3.85
N MET A 472 -14.07 20.55 4.79
CA MET A 472 -14.81 21.78 4.67
C MET A 472 -13.84 22.90 4.31
N MET A 473 -14.23 23.74 3.38
CA MET A 473 -13.44 24.85 2.86
C MET A 473 -14.14 26.16 3.17
N GLN A 474 -13.35 27.15 3.59
CA GLN A 474 -13.79 28.52 3.86
C GLN A 474 -12.76 29.50 3.29
N MET A 475 -13.20 30.68 2.88
CA MET A 475 -12.29 31.73 2.44
C MET A 475 -12.02 32.71 3.58
N ASP A 476 -10.74 32.98 3.88
CA ASP A 476 -10.27 34.03 4.78
C ASP A 476 -9.38 34.97 3.97
N GLY A 477 -9.98 36.04 3.47
CA GLY A 477 -9.35 36.88 2.47
C GLY A 477 -9.02 36.08 1.19
N ASN A 478 -7.73 36.07 0.85
CA ASN A 478 -7.20 35.30 -0.30
C ASN A 478 -6.67 33.92 0.08
N VAL A 479 -6.88 33.47 1.32
CA VAL A 479 -6.41 32.19 1.82
C VAL A 479 -7.58 31.22 1.91
N MET A 480 -7.50 30.09 1.22
CA MET A 480 -8.44 29.00 1.37
C MET A 480 -8.06 28.17 2.59
N GLN A 481 -8.88 28.23 3.62
CA GLN A 481 -8.77 27.39 4.80
C GLN A 481 -9.53 26.08 4.59
N GLN A 482 -8.90 24.97 4.87
CA GLN A 482 -9.50 23.63 4.83
C GLN A 482 -9.47 23.02 6.22
N SER A 483 -10.56 22.41 6.66
CA SER A 483 -10.59 21.64 7.90
C SER A 483 -11.38 20.33 7.72
N ALA A 484 -11.00 19.29 8.46
CA ALA A 484 -11.75 18.05 8.49
C ALA A 484 -13.01 18.23 9.34
N VAL A 485 -14.15 17.74 8.84
CA VAL A 485 -15.44 17.74 9.55
C VAL A 485 -16.15 16.39 9.35
N ASN A 486 -17.02 16.02 10.29
CA ASN A 486 -17.96 14.93 10.05
C ASN A 486 -19.18 15.49 9.31
N ILE A 487 -19.56 14.85 8.23
CA ILE A 487 -20.82 15.09 7.51
C ILE A 487 -21.83 13.98 7.84
N ASP A 488 -23.12 14.21 7.58
CA ASP A 488 -24.19 13.23 7.91
C ASP A 488 -23.92 11.86 7.31
N GLY A 489 -23.50 11.83 6.05
CA GLY A 489 -23.17 10.58 5.40
C GLY A 489 -22.59 10.71 4.00
N SER A 490 -21.98 9.61 3.56
CA SER A 490 -21.52 9.42 2.19
C SER A 490 -22.08 8.12 1.65
N TYR A 491 -22.66 8.18 0.47
CA TYR A 491 -23.26 7.04 -0.26
C TYR A 491 -22.48 6.83 -1.55
N SER A 492 -22.06 5.60 -1.81
CA SER A 492 -21.39 5.26 -3.08
C SER A 492 -21.91 3.91 -3.55
N TRP A 493 -22.38 3.86 -4.79
CA TRP A 493 -22.82 2.61 -5.41
C TRP A 493 -22.32 2.57 -6.86
N GLY A 494 -22.03 1.37 -7.32
CA GLY A 494 -21.44 1.22 -8.65
C GLY A 494 -21.06 -0.21 -8.96
N THR A 495 -20.30 -0.35 -10.01
CA THR A 495 -19.80 -1.65 -10.47
C THR A 495 -18.34 -1.51 -10.89
N GLU A 496 -17.51 -2.39 -10.39
CA GLU A 496 -16.14 -2.56 -10.82
C GLU A 496 -16.04 -3.76 -11.76
N ILE A 497 -15.40 -3.58 -12.91
CA ILE A 497 -15.13 -4.62 -13.88
C ILE A 497 -13.62 -4.73 -14.00
N TRP A 498 -13.07 -5.90 -13.83
CA TRP A 498 -11.64 -6.17 -13.99
C TRP A 498 -11.40 -7.31 -14.95
N SER A 499 -10.35 -7.21 -15.76
CA SER A 499 -9.92 -8.29 -16.64
C SER A 499 -8.40 -8.44 -16.67
N THR A 500 -7.97 -9.69 -16.73
CA THR A 500 -6.59 -10.07 -17.05
C THR A 500 -6.64 -11.01 -18.22
N LEU A 501 -6.02 -10.61 -19.33
CA LEU A 501 -6.03 -11.36 -20.57
C LEU A 501 -4.60 -11.76 -20.94
N VAL A 502 -4.41 -13.03 -21.23
CA VAL A 502 -3.16 -13.60 -21.76
C VAL A 502 -3.41 -14.02 -23.21
N MET A 503 -2.85 -13.29 -24.14
CA MET A 503 -3.11 -13.41 -25.57
C MET A 503 -1.82 -13.71 -26.34
N ILE A 504 -1.96 -14.10 -27.61
CA ILE A 504 -0.86 -14.35 -28.56
C ILE A 504 0.15 -15.35 -27.94
N LYS A 505 -0.33 -16.52 -27.48
CA LYS A 505 0.49 -17.55 -26.85
C LYS A 505 1.37 -17.00 -25.70
N GLY A 506 0.80 -16.14 -24.87
CA GLY A 506 1.48 -15.53 -23.71
C GLY A 506 2.47 -14.40 -24.06
N LYS A 507 2.46 -13.89 -25.31
CA LYS A 507 3.27 -12.71 -25.68
C LYS A 507 2.66 -11.40 -25.28
N LEU A 508 1.32 -11.30 -25.29
CA LEU A 508 0.58 -10.09 -24.95
C LEU A 508 -0.22 -10.34 -23.67
N ASN A 509 0.08 -9.56 -22.63
CA ASN A 509 -0.63 -9.57 -21.36
C ASN A 509 -1.32 -8.22 -21.17
N PHE A 510 -2.61 -8.25 -20.96
CA PHE A 510 -3.43 -7.10 -20.59
C PHE A 510 -3.96 -7.30 -19.17
N ASN A 511 -3.86 -6.26 -18.35
CA ASN A 511 -4.54 -6.15 -17.06
C ASN A 511 -5.25 -4.80 -17.05
N GLY A 512 -6.55 -4.79 -16.79
CA GLY A 512 -7.28 -3.53 -16.79
C GLY A 512 -8.57 -3.60 -16.02
N GLY A 513 -8.97 -2.45 -15.49
CA GLY A 513 -10.18 -2.27 -14.71
C GLY A 513 -10.92 -1.00 -15.04
N LEU A 514 -12.23 -1.09 -14.95
CA LEU A 514 -13.20 0.00 -15.10
C LEU A 514 -14.06 0.04 -13.85
N ASP A 515 -14.10 1.19 -13.17
CA ASP A 515 -14.97 1.45 -12.02
C ASP A 515 -15.95 2.56 -12.40
N ILE A 516 -17.23 2.24 -12.38
CA ILE A 516 -18.35 3.16 -12.64
C ILE A 516 -19.11 3.30 -11.35
N MET A 517 -19.08 4.49 -10.74
CA MET A 517 -19.76 4.71 -9.48
C MET A 517 -20.47 6.05 -9.43
N HIS A 518 -21.58 6.08 -8.70
CA HIS A 518 -22.23 7.30 -8.24
C HIS A 518 -21.86 7.54 -6.79
N THR A 519 -21.44 8.77 -6.45
CA THR A 519 -21.16 9.19 -5.08
C THR A 519 -22.06 10.35 -4.71
N GLN A 520 -22.62 10.30 -3.49
CA GLN A 520 -23.39 11.37 -2.87
C GLN A 520 -22.80 11.66 -1.49
N LEU A 521 -22.48 12.93 -1.22
CA LEU A 521 -22.03 13.46 0.05
C LEU A 521 -23.14 14.31 0.63
N LYS A 522 -23.54 14.07 1.89
CA LYS A 522 -24.57 14.84 2.60
C LYS A 522 -24.00 15.42 3.87
N GLY A 523 -23.94 16.75 3.94
CA GLY A 523 -23.75 17.53 5.17
C GLY A 523 -25.08 18.18 5.60
N GLN A 524 -25.08 18.88 6.73
CA GLN A 524 -26.30 19.50 7.27
C GLN A 524 -26.98 20.44 6.26
N ASP A 525 -26.19 21.37 5.66
CA ASP A 525 -26.71 22.39 4.76
C ASP A 525 -26.15 22.27 3.32
N ILE A 526 -25.22 21.35 3.09
CA ILE A 526 -24.52 21.20 1.82
C ILE A 526 -24.57 19.75 1.38
N SER A 527 -24.97 19.52 0.14
CA SER A 527 -24.89 18.21 -0.47
C SER A 527 -24.29 18.27 -1.87
N ASN A 528 -23.54 17.26 -2.25
CA ASN A 528 -23.01 17.14 -3.60
C ASN A 528 -23.06 15.70 -4.06
N SER A 529 -23.27 15.49 -5.36
CA SER A 529 -23.31 14.16 -5.93
C SER A 529 -22.86 14.14 -7.38
N GLY A 530 -22.50 12.95 -7.86
CA GLY A 530 -22.19 12.78 -9.29
C GLY A 530 -21.65 11.42 -9.62
N TRP A 531 -21.69 11.13 -10.92
CA TRP A 531 -21.07 9.94 -11.49
C TRP A 531 -19.58 10.11 -11.63
N GLN A 532 -18.84 9.08 -11.26
CA GLN A 532 -17.40 8.98 -11.40
C GLN A 532 -17.06 7.74 -12.21
N LEU A 533 -16.15 7.91 -13.16
CA LEU A 533 -15.64 6.85 -14.02
C LEU A 533 -14.12 6.81 -13.88
N ARG A 534 -13.58 5.65 -13.61
CA ARG A 534 -12.13 5.40 -13.56
C ARG A 534 -11.78 4.23 -14.43
N TYR A 535 -10.68 4.38 -15.09
CA TYR A 535 -10.13 3.34 -15.93
C TYR A 535 -8.62 3.23 -15.68
N SER A 536 -8.14 2.00 -15.55
CA SER A 536 -6.70 1.71 -15.50
C SER A 536 -6.37 0.51 -16.37
N MET A 537 -5.25 0.58 -17.06
CA MET A 537 -4.78 -0.53 -17.88
C MET A 537 -3.27 -0.66 -17.81
N ASN A 538 -2.79 -1.88 -17.89
CA ASN A 538 -1.40 -2.24 -18.06
C ASN A 538 -1.27 -3.26 -19.17
N VAL A 539 -0.51 -2.94 -20.21
CA VAL A 539 -0.28 -3.80 -21.36
C VAL A 539 1.21 -4.13 -21.43
N THR A 540 1.54 -5.41 -21.39
CA THR A 540 2.92 -5.88 -21.57
C THR A 540 3.01 -6.74 -22.82
N TYR A 541 3.87 -6.35 -23.75
CA TYR A 541 4.12 -7.09 -24.98
C TYR A 541 5.56 -7.60 -25.01
N ARG A 542 5.72 -8.92 -25.23
CA ARG A 542 7.00 -9.58 -25.38
C ARG A 542 7.39 -9.63 -26.86
N ILE A 543 8.30 -8.75 -27.26
CA ILE A 543 8.84 -8.72 -28.64
C ILE A 543 9.73 -9.94 -28.88
N PHE A 544 10.72 -10.13 -27.99
CA PHE A 544 11.63 -11.29 -27.96
C PHE A 544 11.64 -11.91 -26.56
N PRO A 545 12.19 -13.09 -26.36
CA PRO A 545 12.25 -13.73 -25.03
C PRO A 545 12.88 -12.85 -23.93
N THR A 546 13.72 -11.89 -24.32
CA THR A 546 14.45 -11.00 -23.42
C THR A 546 14.12 -9.52 -23.59
N LEU A 547 13.21 -9.15 -24.52
CA LEU A 547 12.82 -7.76 -24.82
C LEU A 547 11.33 -7.59 -24.66
N TYR A 548 10.94 -6.62 -23.83
CA TYR A 548 9.55 -6.35 -23.47
C TYR A 548 9.25 -4.86 -23.59
N VAL A 549 8.04 -4.56 -23.99
CA VAL A 549 7.45 -3.21 -23.93
C VAL A 549 6.28 -3.27 -22.98
N ASN A 550 6.18 -2.28 -22.09
CA ASN A 550 5.08 -2.12 -21.17
C ASN A 550 4.48 -0.73 -21.32
N CYS A 551 3.17 -0.66 -21.37
CA CYS A 551 2.40 0.58 -21.39
C CYS A 551 1.39 0.56 -20.24
N TYR A 552 1.40 1.58 -19.40
CA TYR A 552 0.43 1.82 -18.35
C TYR A 552 -0.34 3.10 -18.60
N GLY A 553 -1.65 3.08 -18.35
CA GLY A 553 -2.52 4.25 -18.37
C GLY A 553 -3.52 4.20 -17.23
N SER A 554 -3.75 5.34 -16.58
CA SER A 554 -4.80 5.52 -15.59
C SER A 554 -5.52 6.83 -15.84
N TRP A 555 -6.83 6.78 -15.95
CA TRP A 555 -7.69 7.92 -16.22
C TRP A 555 -8.87 7.94 -15.28
N GLN A 556 -9.27 9.14 -14.84
CA GLN A 556 -10.53 9.38 -14.16
C GLN A 556 -11.23 10.57 -14.78
N ASN A 557 -12.58 10.53 -14.85
CA ASN A 557 -13.34 11.65 -15.40
C ASN A 557 -13.51 12.79 -14.40
N ARG A 558 -13.77 12.45 -13.12
CA ARG A 558 -13.96 13.43 -12.04
C ARG A 558 -13.85 12.76 -10.67
N LYS A 559 -13.66 13.60 -9.64
CA LYS A 559 -13.82 13.22 -8.24
C LYS A 559 -14.74 14.24 -7.56
N ILE A 560 -15.71 13.76 -6.79
CA ILE A 560 -16.69 14.60 -6.09
C ILE A 560 -16.17 14.92 -4.69
N TYR A 561 -16.18 16.20 -4.34
CA TYR A 561 -15.95 16.73 -2.99
C TYR A 561 -17.23 17.36 -2.46
N LEU A 562 -17.30 17.63 -1.16
CA LEU A 562 -18.50 18.24 -0.56
C LEU A 562 -18.85 19.57 -1.21
N GLN A 563 -17.88 20.46 -1.41
CA GLN A 563 -18.04 21.81 -1.94
C GLN A 563 -17.43 21.95 -3.35
N GLY A 564 -17.43 20.88 -4.16
CA GLY A 564 -16.91 21.00 -5.52
C GLY A 564 -16.56 19.68 -6.18
N ARG A 565 -15.73 19.76 -7.20
CA ARG A 565 -15.26 18.60 -7.96
C ARG A 565 -13.85 18.80 -8.49
N GLU A 566 -13.15 17.71 -8.67
CA GLU A 566 -11.92 17.62 -9.43
C GLU A 566 -12.24 17.07 -10.81
N ASN A 567 -11.72 17.68 -11.86
CA ASN A 567 -11.96 17.29 -13.23
C ASN A 567 -11.01 16.15 -13.67
N SER A 568 -11.19 15.71 -14.92
CA SER A 568 -10.46 14.57 -15.46
C SER A 568 -8.95 14.80 -15.57
N TYR A 569 -8.18 13.76 -15.32
CA TYR A 569 -6.78 13.71 -15.69
C TYR A 569 -6.38 12.31 -16.17
N LEU A 570 -5.32 12.28 -16.97
CA LEU A 570 -4.70 11.05 -17.47
C LEU A 570 -3.24 11.00 -17.00
N TYR A 571 -2.85 9.88 -16.41
CA TYR A 571 -1.45 9.53 -16.19
C TYR A 571 -1.08 8.35 -17.09
N SER A 572 0.10 8.40 -17.72
CA SER A 572 0.60 7.31 -18.56
C SER A 572 2.09 7.06 -18.35
N ASN A 573 2.50 5.83 -18.59
CA ASN A 573 3.91 5.42 -18.54
C ASN A 573 4.18 4.43 -19.66
N LEU A 574 5.29 4.61 -20.37
CA LEU A 574 5.80 3.69 -21.36
C LEU A 574 7.18 3.21 -20.93
N SER A 575 7.43 1.91 -20.97
CA SER A 575 8.76 1.38 -20.66
C SER A 575 9.18 0.26 -21.60
N ILE A 576 10.48 0.20 -21.87
CA ILE A 576 11.13 -0.84 -22.65
C ILE A 576 12.16 -1.49 -21.74
N GLN A 577 12.14 -2.80 -21.65
CA GLN A 577 13.05 -3.60 -20.84
C GLN A 577 13.78 -4.62 -21.69
N LYS A 578 15.08 -4.72 -21.45
CA LYS A 578 15.96 -5.76 -21.98
C LYS A 578 16.64 -6.51 -20.85
N SER A 579 16.68 -7.83 -20.90
CA SER A 579 17.42 -8.68 -19.96
C SER A 579 18.48 -9.53 -20.68
N TRP A 580 19.54 -9.92 -19.92
CA TRP A 580 20.68 -10.72 -20.41
C TRP A 580 21.07 -11.76 -19.35
N HIS A 581 21.74 -12.84 -19.78
CA HIS A 581 22.29 -13.89 -18.91
C HIS A 581 21.25 -14.45 -17.94
N ASP A 582 20.14 -14.99 -18.47
CA ASP A 582 19.03 -15.56 -17.69
C ASP A 582 18.49 -14.58 -16.63
N ASP A 583 18.25 -13.32 -17.06
CA ASP A 583 17.72 -12.22 -16.23
C ASP A 583 18.66 -11.78 -15.08
N ARG A 584 19.95 -12.12 -15.17
CA ARG A 584 20.98 -11.63 -14.21
C ARG A 584 21.19 -10.13 -14.35
N TYR A 585 21.20 -9.63 -15.58
CA TYR A 585 21.29 -8.21 -15.90
C TYR A 585 20.01 -7.75 -16.59
N ARG A 586 19.54 -6.58 -16.19
CA ARG A 586 18.35 -5.99 -16.77
C ARG A 586 18.53 -4.49 -16.92
N ALA A 587 18.21 -3.93 -18.08
CA ALA A 587 18.10 -2.50 -18.30
C ALA A 587 16.63 -2.14 -18.62
N VAL A 588 16.16 -1.02 -18.08
CA VAL A 588 14.83 -0.49 -18.33
C VAL A 588 14.94 0.98 -18.70
N LEU A 589 14.34 1.36 -19.83
CA LEU A 589 14.08 2.74 -20.19
C LEU A 589 12.58 2.99 -19.93
N SER A 590 12.26 4.00 -19.12
CA SER A 590 10.89 4.34 -18.76
C SER A 590 10.64 5.82 -19.01
N VAL A 591 9.47 6.15 -19.59
CA VAL A 591 9.04 7.51 -19.86
C VAL A 591 7.68 7.72 -19.20
N ASP A 592 7.60 8.66 -18.28
CA ASP A 592 6.36 9.08 -17.64
C ASP A 592 5.70 10.16 -18.49
N ASN A 593 4.39 10.04 -18.69
CA ASN A 593 3.55 10.95 -19.48
C ASN A 593 4.13 11.29 -20.87
N PRO A 594 4.46 10.28 -21.71
CA PRO A 594 5.10 10.51 -23.01
C PRO A 594 4.26 11.36 -23.98
N PHE A 595 2.94 11.42 -23.76
CA PHE A 595 1.98 12.09 -24.66
C PHE A 595 1.50 13.45 -24.11
N SER A 596 2.03 13.91 -22.96
CA SER A 596 1.63 15.17 -22.34
C SER A 596 2.78 15.83 -21.59
N ASN A 597 2.74 17.14 -21.44
CA ASN A 597 3.72 17.87 -20.62
C ASN A 597 3.31 17.89 -19.14
N GLY A 598 3.13 16.68 -18.57
CA GLY A 598 2.68 16.48 -17.21
C GLY A 598 1.18 16.24 -17.05
N VAL A 599 0.73 16.13 -15.81
CA VAL A 599 -0.67 15.94 -15.46
C VAL A 599 -1.27 17.25 -14.98
N ASN A 600 -2.37 17.67 -15.59
CA ASN A 600 -3.12 18.86 -15.19
C ASN A 600 -4.39 18.43 -14.43
N VAL A 601 -4.49 18.90 -13.18
CA VAL A 601 -5.63 18.65 -12.29
C VAL A 601 -6.36 19.96 -12.08
N ARG A 602 -7.61 20.04 -12.54
CA ARG A 602 -8.49 21.21 -12.34
C ARG A 602 -9.52 20.88 -11.29
N ARG A 603 -9.80 21.86 -10.45
CA ARG A 603 -10.80 21.78 -9.38
C ARG A 603 -11.71 23.00 -9.44
N ASP A 604 -12.99 22.73 -9.36
CA ASP A 604 -14.04 23.75 -9.26
C ASP A 604 -14.62 23.63 -7.85
N TYR A 605 -14.70 24.73 -7.12
CA TYR A 605 -15.22 24.82 -5.75
C TYR A 605 -16.38 25.79 -5.70
N HIS A 606 -17.37 25.48 -4.87
CA HIS A 606 -18.45 26.39 -4.50
C HIS A 606 -18.35 26.63 -3.00
N ILE A 607 -17.89 27.83 -2.60
CA ILE A 607 -17.58 28.19 -1.22
C ILE A 607 -18.28 29.53 -0.91
N ASP A 608 -19.11 29.54 0.14
CA ASP A 608 -19.83 30.75 0.62
C ASP A 608 -20.61 31.46 -0.50
N GLY A 609 -21.27 30.66 -1.38
CA GLY A 609 -22.10 31.20 -2.47
C GLY A 609 -21.30 31.70 -3.67
N LYS A 610 -19.98 31.50 -3.73
CA LYS A 610 -19.11 31.90 -4.84
C LYS A 610 -18.40 30.69 -5.46
N ASP A 611 -18.18 30.79 -6.76
CA ASP A 611 -17.41 29.79 -7.49
C ASP A 611 -15.93 30.17 -7.54
N TYR A 612 -15.07 29.19 -7.30
CA TYR A 612 -13.61 29.31 -7.38
C TYR A 612 -13.04 28.21 -8.24
N HIS A 613 -12.04 28.55 -9.03
CA HIS A 613 -11.33 27.61 -9.89
C HIS A 613 -9.86 27.50 -9.48
N SER A 614 -9.34 26.28 -9.56
CA SER A 614 -7.92 26.00 -9.34
C SER A 614 -7.43 24.99 -10.38
N SER A 615 -6.29 25.25 -10.97
CA SER A 615 -5.62 24.36 -11.91
C SER A 615 -4.18 24.11 -11.45
N ILE A 616 -3.83 22.86 -11.19
CA ILE A 616 -2.49 22.47 -10.78
C ILE A 616 -1.91 21.55 -11.87
N ARG A 617 -0.81 21.98 -12.47
CA ARG A 617 -0.03 21.17 -13.40
C ARG A 617 1.16 20.54 -12.68
N TYR A 618 1.16 19.24 -12.57
CA TYR A 618 2.29 18.45 -12.11
C TYR A 618 3.22 18.21 -13.29
N ARG A 619 4.43 18.79 -13.24
CA ARG A 619 5.46 18.60 -14.27
C ARG A 619 6.16 17.26 -14.05
N ASN A 620 5.42 16.16 -14.22
CA ASN A 620 5.87 14.81 -13.97
C ASN A 620 6.23 14.03 -15.26
N THR A 621 6.36 14.68 -16.40
CA THR A 621 6.98 14.10 -17.59
C THR A 621 8.46 13.87 -17.31
N GLY A 622 8.95 12.67 -17.57
CA GLY A 622 10.33 12.34 -17.25
C GLY A 622 10.82 11.06 -17.91
N ILE A 623 12.10 11.04 -18.23
CA ILE A 623 12.82 9.86 -18.73
C ILE A 623 13.65 9.32 -17.58
N ARG A 624 13.58 8.01 -17.36
CA ARG A 624 14.35 7.29 -16.35
C ARG A 624 14.99 6.05 -16.98
N VAL A 625 16.24 5.81 -16.64
CA VAL A 625 16.98 4.61 -17.02
C VAL A 625 17.31 3.84 -15.75
N PHE A 626 17.05 2.54 -15.73
CA PHE A 626 17.35 1.66 -14.61
C PHE A 626 18.28 0.56 -15.07
N PHE A 627 19.18 0.17 -14.18
CA PHE A 627 20.00 -1.00 -14.32
C PHE A 627 19.89 -1.87 -13.08
N ILE A 628 19.57 -3.17 -13.30
CA ILE A 628 19.38 -4.14 -12.23
C ILE A 628 20.38 -5.27 -12.44
N TYR A 629 21.16 -5.57 -11.41
CA TYR A 629 22.08 -6.69 -11.34
C TYR A 629 21.66 -7.64 -10.23
N LYS A 630 21.51 -8.92 -10.56
CA LYS A 630 21.21 -10.00 -9.62
C LYS A 630 22.44 -10.88 -9.48
N PHE A 631 22.79 -11.24 -8.25
CA PHE A 631 23.93 -12.12 -7.95
C PHE A 631 23.52 -13.25 -7.02
N GLY A 632 24.33 -14.31 -7.01
CA GLY A 632 24.04 -15.56 -6.30
C GLY A 632 23.24 -16.57 -7.14
N LYS A 633 23.02 -17.76 -6.60
CA LYS A 633 22.24 -18.79 -7.28
C LYS A 633 20.75 -18.46 -7.18
N HIS A 634 20.15 -18.12 -8.29
CA HIS A 634 18.71 -17.93 -8.45
C HIS A 634 17.96 -19.20 -8.93
N ASP A 635 18.51 -20.39 -8.75
CA ASP A 635 17.90 -21.68 -9.14
C ASP A 635 16.63 -22.00 -8.32
N MET A 636 15.72 -21.02 -8.24
CA MET A 636 14.48 -21.16 -7.46
C MET A 636 13.31 -21.78 -8.22
N GLU A 637 13.31 -21.78 -9.56
CA GLU A 637 12.16 -22.29 -10.30
C GLU A 637 12.02 -23.81 -10.25
N LYS A 638 13.13 -24.57 -10.22
CA LYS A 638 13.08 -26.03 -10.09
C LYS A 638 12.72 -26.50 -8.69
N ASN A 639 13.20 -25.83 -7.63
CA ASN A 639 12.96 -26.24 -6.24
C ASN A 639 11.61 -25.76 -5.68
N LEU A 640 11.01 -24.69 -6.24
CA LEU A 640 9.66 -24.25 -5.85
C LEU A 640 8.59 -25.23 -6.32
N LYS A 641 8.73 -25.88 -7.47
CA LYS A 641 7.81 -26.94 -7.91
C LYS A 641 7.79 -28.14 -6.96
N ILE A 642 8.94 -28.49 -6.38
CA ILE A 642 9.05 -29.63 -5.45
C ILE A 642 8.57 -29.24 -4.04
N LYS A 643 8.82 -28.01 -3.56
CA LYS A 643 8.45 -27.57 -2.20
C LYS A 643 7.05 -26.98 -2.06
N GLN A 644 6.44 -26.46 -3.13
CA GLN A 644 5.01 -26.10 -3.09
C GLN A 644 4.13 -27.34 -2.88
N ASN A 645 4.53 -28.51 -3.37
CA ASN A 645 3.84 -29.76 -3.07
C ASN A 645 3.96 -30.17 -1.59
N ILE A 646 5.01 -29.74 -0.89
CA ILE A 646 5.19 -30.03 0.55
C ILE A 646 4.46 -28.98 1.41
N LEU A 647 4.45 -27.69 1.02
CA LEU A 647 3.83 -26.61 1.81
C LEU A 647 2.31 -26.49 1.62
N ASN A 648 1.76 -27.01 0.52
CA ASN A 648 0.30 -27.07 0.32
C ASN A 648 -0.34 -28.34 0.91
N ASN A 649 0.49 -29.28 1.38
CA ASN A 649 0.05 -30.47 2.12
C ASN A 649 0.21 -30.31 3.66
N TYR A 650 0.62 -29.09 4.13
CA TYR A 650 0.71 -28.76 5.54
C TYR A 650 -0.20 -27.58 5.88
#